data_042e90882414d6c149facaafddced60e
#
_entry.id   042e90882414d6c149facaafddced60e
#
_cell.length_a   1.000
_cell.length_b   1.000
_cell.length_c   1.000
_cell.angle_alpha   90.00
_cell.angle_beta   90.00
_cell.angle_gamma   90.00
#
_symmetry.space_group_name_H-M   'P 1'
#
loop_
_entity.id
_entity.type
_entity.pdbx_description
1 polymer ?
#
loop_
_entity_poly.entity_id
_entity_poly.type
_entity_poly.pdbx_seq_one_letter_code
_entity_poly.pdbx_strand_id
1 'polypeptide(L)'
;MIFVAAPPASLAINASATLDAAATYSLFSGGNENTAVTYSVSCASAGACGTFSPSNELGAIVYKAPSAVPSGGAVVVTATSMADTKLSVSTTITITPPLPIAVTFLAAPPASMQAGSMFTMSAEITNDVSANPELTWSVSCGTSACGSFSVTTATNEEQTTFTAPPAVPPNGNVTVTATSVTDPTKSASAQIAILPVGAGLANGTYVFQMSGAGGSQSSFITGAFTAQNGTVTGGEQDSVYYESDADDDTNAYTEFDTIAGGSYAITYDGNVQITLLVGGGYPETLSGTLGPNGRSFAATVDGAPMSGTLDPQTSTAGPSGGYALQLTGGDEYMEAAWIAGILNFDSASGISGAGSELDVIDGALERGTATGSPDAVGASTVSAPDAWGRVTIQLEPGTGSALPPVYLAAYMIDATHMRLIETGDLNDSINFQGALGGTALGQGANTGKFTASSVAGASYVFGAQGSDEQGTLQMAGLFRLGAGGSAPGELSWNDLSGSTPGPTPVSFSGSYTVDAEGRATLTNVQNGAGSTYTMHVYLTGDGNGFVLSSDQNDVFTGQIFEQQTGGFTASSFAGEYGMSATQYATYQATEELQPIPAMGSVTVTAGSDTDTVSGYADNGNAAADFAIAGSLTPAANGVFAGTLAGFTPGDRGSANNFTLYLVDGTQGVLIETDDVQLTLGRVVNLQ
;
A
#
# COMPACT_ATOMS: atom_id res chain seq x y z
N MET A 1 -3.04 -0.17 -62.82
CA MET A 1 -4.02 -0.07 -61.71
C MET A 1 -3.39 -0.54 -60.41
N ILE A 2 -3.47 0.24 -59.39
CA ILE A 2 -3.04 -0.11 -58.01
C ILE A 2 -4.07 0.42 -57.02
N PHE A 3 -4.20 -0.25 -55.90
CA PHE A 3 -4.85 0.38 -54.73
C PHE A 3 -3.83 1.36 -54.12
N VAL A 4 -4.25 2.60 -53.92
CA VAL A 4 -3.48 3.71 -53.32
C VAL A 4 -3.36 3.48 -51.81
N ALA A 5 -4.47 3.06 -51.19
CA ALA A 5 -4.50 2.55 -49.83
C ALA A 5 -4.80 1.04 -49.90
N ALA A 6 -4.00 0.21 -49.24
CA ALA A 6 -4.23 -1.22 -49.18
C ALA A 6 -5.61 -1.52 -48.56
N PRO A 7 -6.52 -2.21 -49.25
CA PRO A 7 -7.77 -2.65 -48.63
C PRO A 7 -7.50 -3.56 -47.43
N PRO A 8 -8.36 -3.55 -46.39
CA PRO A 8 -8.18 -4.41 -45.25
C PRO A 8 -8.24 -5.89 -45.66
N ALA A 9 -7.41 -6.75 -45.06
CA ALA A 9 -7.41 -8.18 -45.34
C ALA A 9 -8.70 -8.87 -44.86
N SER A 10 -9.37 -8.32 -43.85
CA SER A 10 -10.64 -8.80 -43.31
C SER A 10 -11.55 -7.65 -42.89
N LEU A 11 -12.85 -7.89 -42.85
CA LEU A 11 -13.88 -6.94 -42.45
C LEU A 11 -15.07 -7.68 -41.81
N ALA A 12 -15.55 -7.21 -40.70
CA ALA A 12 -16.74 -7.79 -40.08
C ALA A 12 -17.99 -7.50 -40.91
N ILE A 13 -19.02 -8.33 -40.79
CA ILE A 13 -20.32 -8.05 -41.41
C ILE A 13 -20.82 -6.65 -41.02
N ASN A 14 -21.48 -5.95 -41.94
CA ASN A 14 -21.97 -4.56 -41.82
C ASN A 14 -20.90 -3.48 -41.61
N ALA A 15 -19.65 -3.84 -41.36
CA ALA A 15 -18.55 -2.88 -41.24
C ALA A 15 -18.22 -2.22 -42.58
N SER A 16 -17.56 -1.04 -42.53
CA SER A 16 -17.21 -0.28 -43.71
C SER A 16 -15.70 -0.03 -43.80
N ALA A 17 -15.18 0.02 -45.00
CA ALA A 17 -13.78 0.38 -45.27
C ALA A 17 -13.72 1.38 -46.44
N THR A 18 -12.86 2.37 -46.31
CA THR A 18 -12.57 3.29 -47.43
C THR A 18 -11.56 2.61 -48.39
N LEU A 19 -11.87 2.56 -49.64
CA LEU A 19 -11.06 2.01 -50.70
C LEU A 19 -10.67 3.16 -51.66
N ASP A 20 -9.40 3.17 -52.05
CA ASP A 20 -8.91 4.14 -53.05
C ASP A 20 -7.99 3.42 -54.04
N ALA A 21 -8.27 3.60 -55.34
CA ALA A 21 -7.48 3.00 -56.41
C ALA A 21 -7.21 4.02 -57.49
N ALA A 22 -6.05 3.92 -58.09
CA ALA A 22 -5.61 4.81 -59.17
C ALA A 22 -5.09 4.06 -60.41
N ALA A 23 -5.38 4.62 -61.56
CA ALA A 23 -4.77 4.21 -62.79
C ALA A 23 -3.44 4.96 -62.97
N THR A 24 -2.32 4.27 -63.10
CA THR A 24 -1.02 4.88 -63.41
C THR A 24 -0.82 4.86 -64.93
N TYR A 25 -0.56 6.00 -65.52
CA TYR A 25 -0.29 6.16 -66.95
C TYR A 25 1.20 6.43 -67.21
N SER A 26 1.68 6.01 -68.39
CA SER A 26 3.03 6.37 -68.83
C SER A 26 3.03 7.83 -69.33
N LEU A 27 4.00 8.61 -68.90
CA LEU A 27 4.17 10.07 -69.14
C LEU A 27 4.38 10.52 -70.59
N PHE A 28 3.96 9.78 -71.61
CA PHE A 28 4.33 10.07 -73.01
C PHE A 28 3.20 10.53 -73.95
N SER A 29 2.01 10.85 -73.45
CA SER A 29 0.97 11.44 -74.33
C SER A 29 0.21 12.56 -73.57
N GLY A 30 0.40 13.81 -74.07
CA GLY A 30 -0.28 15.04 -73.54
C GLY A 30 -1.77 15.06 -73.86
N GLY A 31 -2.54 14.20 -73.28
CA GLY A 31 -3.98 14.11 -73.36
C GLY A 31 -4.63 14.27 -72.00
N ASN A 32 -5.86 14.73 -71.95
CA ASN A 32 -6.66 14.85 -70.73
C ASN A 32 -6.88 13.43 -70.14
N GLU A 33 -6.08 13.05 -69.15
CA GLU A 33 -6.04 11.69 -68.61
C GLU A 33 -7.26 11.46 -67.69
N ASN A 34 -8.15 10.57 -68.09
CA ASN A 34 -9.25 10.13 -67.26
C ASN A 34 -8.72 9.07 -66.24
N THR A 35 -8.41 9.53 -65.03
CA THR A 35 -7.99 8.68 -63.89
C THR A 35 -9.15 8.03 -63.15
N ALA A 36 -10.37 8.22 -63.64
CA ALA A 36 -11.60 7.68 -63.02
C ALA A 36 -11.59 6.15 -62.99
N VAL A 37 -12.04 5.60 -61.89
CA VAL A 37 -12.19 4.16 -61.69
C VAL A 37 -13.64 3.82 -61.29
N THR A 38 -14.05 2.63 -61.68
CA THR A 38 -15.31 2.01 -61.23
C THR A 38 -14.99 0.86 -60.33
N TYR A 39 -15.78 0.68 -59.27
CA TYR A 39 -15.64 -0.44 -58.35
C TYR A 39 -16.76 -1.45 -58.56
N SER A 40 -16.40 -2.71 -58.43
CA SER A 40 -17.34 -3.82 -58.43
C SER A 40 -16.95 -4.80 -57.29
N VAL A 41 -17.94 -5.51 -56.78
CA VAL A 41 -17.73 -6.57 -55.80
C VAL A 41 -18.40 -7.85 -56.26
N SER A 42 -17.73 -8.99 -56.05
CA SER A 42 -18.23 -10.30 -56.30
C SER A 42 -17.98 -11.25 -55.13
N CYS A 43 -18.85 -12.22 -54.97
CA CYS A 43 -18.73 -13.27 -53.99
C CYS A 43 -19.50 -14.53 -54.45
N ALA A 44 -19.31 -15.68 -53.77
CA ALA A 44 -19.97 -16.90 -54.14
C ALA A 44 -21.49 -16.92 -53.93
N SER A 45 -22.03 -15.98 -53.15
CA SER A 45 -23.47 -15.82 -52.91
C SER A 45 -24.02 -14.66 -53.74
N ALA A 46 -24.73 -14.93 -54.81
CA ALA A 46 -25.30 -13.88 -55.69
C ALA A 46 -26.21 -12.94 -54.90
N GLY A 47 -25.94 -11.60 -55.03
CA GLY A 47 -26.72 -10.53 -54.41
C GLY A 47 -26.40 -10.14 -52.96
N ALA A 48 -25.44 -10.79 -52.29
CA ALA A 48 -25.11 -10.54 -50.92
C ALA A 48 -23.60 -10.24 -50.71
N CYS A 49 -23.01 -9.45 -51.59
CA CYS A 49 -21.55 -9.21 -51.55
C CYS A 49 -21.16 -7.85 -50.92
N GLY A 50 -22.13 -7.08 -50.37
CA GLY A 50 -21.90 -5.74 -49.84
C GLY A 50 -22.24 -4.67 -50.89
N THR A 51 -22.00 -3.38 -50.50
CA THR A 51 -22.38 -2.20 -51.34
C THR A 51 -21.30 -1.13 -51.27
N PHE A 52 -21.29 -0.27 -52.29
CA PHE A 52 -20.45 0.91 -52.32
C PHE A 52 -21.28 2.19 -52.13
N SER A 53 -20.66 3.18 -51.47
CA SER A 53 -21.24 4.51 -51.29
C SER A 53 -20.13 5.57 -51.40
N PRO A 54 -20.27 6.61 -52.25
CA PRO A 54 -21.28 6.73 -53.30
C PRO A 54 -21.08 5.66 -54.38
N SER A 55 -22.11 5.41 -55.19
CA SER A 55 -22.15 4.27 -56.13
C SER A 55 -21.28 4.39 -57.37
N ASN A 56 -20.80 5.61 -57.71
CA ASN A 56 -19.96 5.89 -58.89
C ASN A 56 -19.23 7.21 -58.70
N GLU A 57 -17.99 7.23 -58.22
CA GLU A 57 -17.21 8.45 -58.18
C GLU A 57 -15.70 8.27 -58.38
N LEU A 58 -15.06 9.36 -58.83
CA LEU A 58 -13.63 9.55 -58.90
C LEU A 58 -13.00 9.61 -57.54
N GLY A 59 -12.13 8.66 -57.16
CA GLY A 59 -11.38 8.71 -55.92
C GLY A 59 -11.83 7.67 -54.88
N ALA A 60 -11.64 7.98 -53.61
CA ALA A 60 -11.94 7.10 -52.49
C ALA A 60 -13.43 6.80 -52.36
N ILE A 61 -13.77 5.53 -52.19
CA ILE A 61 -15.14 5.02 -52.03
C ILE A 61 -15.27 4.21 -50.73
N VAL A 62 -16.44 4.27 -50.13
CA VAL A 62 -16.71 3.44 -48.96
C VAL A 62 -17.36 2.12 -49.38
N TYR A 63 -16.69 1.03 -49.13
CA TYR A 63 -17.29 -0.32 -49.23
C TYR A 63 -17.89 -0.69 -47.89
N LYS A 64 -19.16 -1.13 -47.90
CA LYS A 64 -19.85 -1.69 -46.75
C LYS A 64 -20.00 -3.22 -46.94
N ALA A 65 -19.48 -3.99 -46.00
CA ALA A 65 -19.56 -5.44 -45.98
C ALA A 65 -21.04 -5.92 -45.95
N PRO A 66 -21.33 -7.14 -46.46
CA PRO A 66 -22.67 -7.69 -46.40
C PRO A 66 -23.13 -7.98 -44.96
N SER A 67 -24.43 -8.07 -44.76
CA SER A 67 -25.04 -8.36 -43.44
C SER A 67 -24.89 -9.84 -42.98
N ALA A 68 -24.37 -10.72 -43.83
CA ALA A 68 -24.03 -12.08 -43.51
C ALA A 68 -22.74 -12.52 -44.22
N VAL A 69 -22.02 -13.45 -43.62
CA VAL A 69 -20.80 -13.99 -44.24
C VAL A 69 -21.19 -14.75 -45.53
N PRO A 70 -20.62 -14.34 -46.69
CA PRO A 70 -20.92 -15.02 -47.95
C PRO A 70 -20.46 -16.47 -47.93
N SER A 71 -21.09 -17.33 -48.76
CA SER A 71 -20.58 -18.65 -49.02
C SER A 71 -19.17 -18.58 -49.57
N GLY A 72 -18.21 -19.22 -48.91
CA GLY A 72 -16.79 -19.08 -49.19
C GLY A 72 -16.05 -18.06 -48.34
N GLY A 73 -16.72 -17.32 -47.42
CA GLY A 73 -16.11 -16.49 -46.38
C GLY A 73 -15.46 -15.20 -46.87
N ALA A 74 -15.54 -14.86 -48.16
CA ALA A 74 -14.81 -13.74 -48.72
C ALA A 74 -15.55 -13.05 -49.88
N VAL A 75 -15.17 -11.78 -50.10
CA VAL A 75 -15.57 -11.00 -51.27
C VAL A 75 -14.33 -10.58 -52.05
N VAL A 76 -14.49 -10.41 -53.37
CA VAL A 76 -13.46 -9.87 -54.24
C VAL A 76 -13.91 -8.51 -54.70
N VAL A 77 -13.16 -7.49 -54.29
CA VAL A 77 -13.37 -6.08 -54.77
C VAL A 77 -12.42 -5.84 -55.94
N THR A 78 -12.96 -5.30 -57.00
CA THR A 78 -12.24 -4.99 -58.22
C THR A 78 -12.43 -3.51 -58.60
N ALA A 79 -11.32 -2.82 -58.77
CA ALA A 79 -11.31 -1.44 -59.34
C ALA A 79 -10.89 -1.54 -60.81
N THR A 80 -11.66 -0.94 -61.71
CA THR A 80 -11.45 -0.98 -63.17
C THR A 80 -11.33 0.44 -63.68
N SER A 81 -10.37 0.72 -64.55
CA SER A 81 -10.17 2.02 -65.18
C SER A 81 -11.32 2.33 -66.14
N MET A 82 -11.86 3.55 -66.05
CA MET A 82 -12.87 4.00 -67.00
C MET A 82 -12.27 4.36 -68.37
N ALA A 83 -10.99 4.67 -68.43
CA ALA A 83 -10.26 4.96 -69.68
C ALA A 83 -9.92 3.68 -70.44
N ASP A 84 -9.59 2.60 -69.80
CA ASP A 84 -9.33 1.29 -70.39
C ASP A 84 -9.87 0.17 -69.48
N THR A 85 -11.00 -0.38 -69.84
CA THR A 85 -11.72 -1.40 -69.11
C THR A 85 -10.97 -2.77 -69.03
N LYS A 86 -9.82 -2.91 -69.76
CA LYS A 86 -8.95 -4.08 -69.60
C LYS A 86 -7.98 -3.95 -68.42
N LEU A 87 -7.83 -2.71 -67.90
CA LEU A 87 -6.98 -2.46 -66.74
C LEU A 87 -7.79 -2.50 -65.43
N SER A 88 -7.53 -3.48 -64.62
CA SER A 88 -8.16 -3.63 -63.32
C SER A 88 -7.18 -4.09 -62.25
N VAL A 89 -7.50 -3.88 -60.99
CA VAL A 89 -6.86 -4.46 -59.79
C VAL A 89 -7.89 -5.02 -58.89
N SER A 90 -7.64 -6.20 -58.35
CA SER A 90 -8.56 -6.88 -57.44
C SER A 90 -7.89 -7.21 -56.14
N THR A 91 -8.67 -7.22 -55.05
CA THR A 91 -8.29 -7.69 -53.71
C THR A 91 -9.37 -8.56 -53.13
N THR A 92 -8.97 -9.50 -52.30
CA THR A 92 -9.90 -10.34 -51.55
C THR A 92 -9.97 -9.85 -50.12
N ILE A 93 -11.21 -9.62 -49.63
CA ILE A 93 -11.49 -9.23 -48.25
C ILE A 93 -12.23 -10.41 -47.59
N THR A 94 -11.67 -10.98 -46.54
CA THR A 94 -12.34 -12.00 -45.74
C THR A 94 -13.46 -11.36 -44.93
N ILE A 95 -14.69 -11.87 -45.00
CA ILE A 95 -15.80 -11.37 -44.21
C ILE A 95 -15.95 -12.27 -42.98
N THR A 96 -15.81 -11.64 -41.81
CA THR A 96 -15.86 -12.34 -40.54
C THR A 96 -17.21 -12.13 -39.84
N PRO A 97 -17.69 -13.09 -39.05
CA PRO A 97 -18.80 -12.84 -38.15
C PRO A 97 -18.45 -11.71 -37.15
N PRO A 98 -19.42 -11.05 -36.55
CA PRO A 98 -19.16 -10.10 -35.49
C PRO A 98 -18.45 -10.80 -34.33
N LEU A 99 -17.59 -10.08 -33.64
CA LEU A 99 -17.04 -10.58 -32.38
C LEU A 99 -18.20 -10.78 -31.38
N PRO A 100 -18.13 -11.82 -30.53
CA PRO A 100 -19.16 -12.04 -29.54
C PRO A 100 -19.21 -10.86 -28.56
N ILE A 101 -20.42 -10.48 -28.15
CA ILE A 101 -20.63 -9.52 -27.08
C ILE A 101 -19.96 -10.08 -25.82
N ALA A 102 -19.26 -9.23 -25.08
CA ALA A 102 -18.73 -9.54 -23.76
C ALA A 102 -19.12 -8.44 -22.78
N VAL A 103 -19.33 -8.83 -21.52
CA VAL A 103 -19.62 -7.92 -20.40
C VAL A 103 -18.53 -8.11 -19.36
N THR A 104 -17.94 -7.00 -18.90
CA THR A 104 -16.88 -6.98 -17.87
C THR A 104 -17.15 -5.86 -16.87
N PHE A 105 -16.78 -6.05 -15.60
CA PHE A 105 -16.83 -4.96 -14.63
C PHE A 105 -15.67 -3.98 -14.91
N LEU A 106 -15.97 -2.68 -14.96
CA LEU A 106 -14.99 -1.60 -14.96
C LEU A 106 -14.62 -1.22 -13.52
N ALA A 107 -15.64 -1.03 -12.66
CA ALA A 107 -15.46 -0.97 -11.22
C ALA A 107 -15.98 -2.27 -10.63
N ALA A 108 -15.08 -3.17 -10.26
CA ALA A 108 -15.42 -4.47 -9.71
C ALA A 108 -16.03 -4.31 -8.30
N PRO A 109 -17.09 -5.08 -7.98
CA PRO A 109 -17.63 -5.11 -6.63
C PRO A 109 -16.58 -5.59 -5.62
N PRO A 110 -16.59 -5.08 -4.36
CA PRO A 110 -15.71 -5.55 -3.31
C PRO A 110 -16.01 -7.01 -2.95
N ALA A 111 -15.00 -7.71 -2.42
CA ALA A 111 -15.18 -9.11 -1.98
C ALA A 111 -16.15 -9.22 -0.80
N SER A 112 -16.27 -8.17 0.04
CA SER A 112 -17.19 -8.11 1.17
C SER A 112 -17.73 -6.70 1.39
N MET A 113 -18.90 -6.57 2.04
CA MET A 113 -19.48 -5.30 2.47
C MET A 113 -20.41 -5.50 3.67
N GLN A 114 -20.61 -4.46 4.45
CA GLN A 114 -21.50 -4.50 5.61
C GLN A 114 -22.97 -4.52 5.20
N ALA A 115 -23.83 -5.18 5.98
CA ALA A 115 -25.26 -5.11 5.80
C ALA A 115 -25.75 -3.65 5.83
N GLY A 116 -26.55 -3.25 4.82
CA GLY A 116 -27.07 -1.89 4.68
C GLY A 116 -26.12 -0.87 4.05
N SER A 117 -24.85 -1.19 3.80
CA SER A 117 -23.90 -0.28 3.15
C SER A 117 -24.14 -0.17 1.64
N MET A 118 -23.50 0.81 1.00
CA MET A 118 -23.65 1.11 -0.42
C MET A 118 -22.29 1.06 -1.14
N PHE A 119 -22.33 0.64 -2.39
CA PHE A 119 -21.18 0.62 -3.30
C PHE A 119 -21.59 1.01 -4.71
N THR A 120 -20.80 1.87 -5.36
CA THR A 120 -21.03 2.29 -6.73
C THR A 120 -20.16 1.46 -7.67
N MET A 121 -20.78 0.85 -8.68
CA MET A 121 -20.14 -0.03 -9.65
C MET A 121 -20.52 0.34 -11.08
N SER A 122 -19.73 -0.09 -12.04
CA SER A 122 -20.00 0.03 -13.47
C SER A 122 -19.49 -1.18 -14.24
N ALA A 123 -20.06 -1.41 -15.41
CA ALA A 123 -19.64 -2.47 -16.30
C ALA A 123 -19.64 -1.99 -17.76
N GLU A 124 -18.80 -2.63 -18.57
CA GLU A 124 -18.64 -2.35 -20.00
C GLU A 124 -19.20 -3.51 -20.83
N ILE A 125 -19.87 -3.14 -21.94
CA ILE A 125 -20.25 -4.07 -23.00
C ILE A 125 -19.30 -3.82 -24.18
N THR A 126 -18.57 -4.82 -24.58
CA THR A 126 -17.73 -4.78 -25.77
C THR A 126 -18.38 -5.56 -26.93
N ASN A 127 -18.10 -5.13 -28.16
CA ASN A 127 -18.59 -5.73 -29.41
C ASN A 127 -20.13 -5.65 -29.62
N ASP A 128 -20.85 -4.86 -28.84
CA ASP A 128 -22.26 -4.56 -29.09
C ASP A 128 -22.35 -3.41 -30.12
N VAL A 129 -22.92 -3.71 -31.28
CA VAL A 129 -23.09 -2.76 -32.39
C VAL A 129 -24.44 -2.05 -32.38
N SER A 130 -25.23 -2.20 -31.32
CA SER A 130 -26.47 -1.44 -31.14
C SER A 130 -26.17 0.06 -30.98
N ALA A 131 -27.13 0.92 -31.32
CA ALA A 131 -26.94 2.36 -31.21
C ALA A 131 -26.77 2.86 -29.76
N ASN A 132 -27.35 2.13 -28.81
CA ASN A 132 -27.27 2.39 -27.38
C ASN A 132 -27.15 1.03 -26.66
N PRO A 133 -25.93 0.55 -26.40
CA PRO A 133 -25.74 -0.64 -25.59
C PRO A 133 -26.25 -0.42 -24.16
N GLU A 134 -27.05 -1.33 -23.65
CA GLU A 134 -27.61 -1.25 -22.30
C GLU A 134 -27.32 -2.52 -21.50
N LEU A 135 -27.17 -2.37 -20.20
CA LEU A 135 -27.01 -3.40 -19.18
C LEU A 135 -28.22 -3.44 -18.26
N THR A 136 -28.60 -4.65 -17.85
CA THR A 136 -29.49 -4.84 -16.71
C THR A 136 -28.72 -5.36 -15.51
N TRP A 137 -28.96 -4.75 -14.34
CA TRP A 137 -28.37 -5.14 -13.07
C TRP A 137 -29.35 -6.00 -12.27
N SER A 138 -28.85 -7.06 -11.71
CA SER A 138 -29.62 -7.95 -10.84
C SER A 138 -28.79 -8.44 -9.67
N VAL A 139 -29.47 -8.80 -8.57
CA VAL A 139 -28.84 -9.39 -7.38
C VAL A 139 -29.60 -10.62 -6.94
N SER A 140 -28.88 -11.62 -6.44
CA SER A 140 -29.46 -12.86 -5.90
C SER A 140 -28.72 -13.30 -4.63
N CYS A 141 -29.46 -13.89 -3.66
CA CYS A 141 -28.91 -14.41 -2.41
C CYS A 141 -29.72 -15.60 -1.86
N GLY A 142 -30.60 -16.19 -2.68
CA GLY A 142 -31.48 -17.28 -2.25
C GLY A 142 -32.71 -16.86 -1.44
N THR A 143 -32.92 -15.54 -1.24
CA THR A 143 -34.11 -14.96 -0.58
C THR A 143 -34.64 -13.79 -1.40
N SER A 144 -35.72 -13.13 -0.94
CA SER A 144 -36.26 -11.91 -1.59
C SER A 144 -35.61 -10.62 -1.16
N ALA A 145 -34.78 -10.64 -0.11
CA ALA A 145 -34.12 -9.44 0.46
C ALA A 145 -32.61 -9.50 0.25
N CYS A 146 -32.17 -9.39 -1.01
CA CYS A 146 -30.76 -9.49 -1.40
C CYS A 146 -30.05 -8.12 -1.55
N GLY A 147 -30.73 -7.02 -1.26
CA GLY A 147 -30.28 -5.66 -1.56
C GLY A 147 -30.95 -5.09 -2.81
N SER A 148 -30.53 -3.90 -3.24
CA SER A 148 -31.14 -3.20 -4.37
C SER A 148 -30.13 -2.35 -5.12
N PHE A 149 -30.43 -2.04 -6.39
CA PHE A 149 -29.69 -1.11 -7.22
C PHE A 149 -30.43 0.23 -7.33
N SER A 150 -29.70 1.34 -7.37
CA SER A 150 -30.25 2.67 -7.63
C SER A 150 -30.82 2.76 -9.07
N VAL A 151 -30.19 2.08 -10.01
CA VAL A 151 -30.60 1.97 -11.41
C VAL A 151 -30.47 0.49 -11.81
N THR A 152 -31.56 -0.11 -12.29
CA THR A 152 -31.58 -1.52 -12.72
C THR A 152 -31.33 -1.69 -14.22
N THR A 153 -31.40 -0.63 -15.01
CA THR A 153 -31.02 -0.62 -16.42
C THR A 153 -30.16 0.60 -16.65
N ALA A 154 -28.94 0.40 -17.08
CA ALA A 154 -27.94 1.44 -17.28
C ALA A 154 -27.39 1.38 -18.72
N THR A 155 -26.96 2.50 -19.26
CA THR A 155 -26.22 2.54 -20.53
C THR A 155 -24.80 1.99 -20.31
N ASN A 156 -24.08 1.70 -21.41
CA ASN A 156 -22.70 1.21 -21.33
C ASN A 156 -21.84 2.15 -20.48
N GLU A 157 -21.09 1.57 -19.52
CA GLU A 157 -20.19 2.27 -18.59
C GLU A 157 -20.89 3.19 -17.54
N GLU A 158 -22.22 3.31 -17.60
CA GLU A 158 -22.98 4.09 -16.62
C GLU A 158 -22.91 3.42 -15.23
N GLN A 159 -22.72 4.26 -14.22
CA GLN A 159 -22.61 3.83 -12.83
C GLN A 159 -24.00 3.51 -12.22
N THR A 160 -24.04 2.45 -11.40
CA THR A 160 -25.17 2.17 -10.50
C THR A 160 -24.66 1.96 -9.08
N THR A 161 -25.48 2.33 -8.10
CA THR A 161 -25.17 2.08 -6.69
C THR A 161 -25.94 0.88 -6.18
N PHE A 162 -25.21 -0.11 -5.70
CA PHE A 162 -25.77 -1.26 -5.01
C PHE A 162 -25.88 -0.96 -3.51
N THR A 163 -27.05 -1.19 -2.92
CA THR A 163 -27.27 -1.16 -1.47
C THR A 163 -27.40 -2.60 -0.98
N ALA A 164 -26.52 -2.99 -0.05
CA ALA A 164 -26.54 -4.31 0.57
C ALA A 164 -27.84 -4.56 1.33
N PRO A 165 -28.26 -5.84 1.50
CA PRO A 165 -29.41 -6.17 2.34
C PRO A 165 -29.20 -5.67 3.79
N PRO A 166 -30.26 -5.28 4.51
CA PRO A 166 -30.18 -4.76 5.88
C PRO A 166 -29.74 -5.82 6.91
N ALA A 167 -29.69 -7.08 6.53
CA ALA A 167 -29.22 -8.20 7.36
C ALA A 167 -28.47 -9.20 6.50
N VAL A 168 -27.54 -9.93 7.13
CA VAL A 168 -26.76 -10.98 6.48
C VAL A 168 -27.70 -12.05 5.91
N PRO A 169 -27.64 -12.35 4.59
CA PRO A 169 -28.42 -13.42 3.99
C PRO A 169 -28.05 -14.80 4.57
N PRO A 170 -28.94 -15.81 4.49
CA PRO A 170 -28.67 -17.12 5.06
C PRO A 170 -27.37 -17.81 4.57
N ASN A 171 -26.94 -17.49 3.34
CA ASN A 171 -25.70 -18.02 2.76
C ASN A 171 -24.48 -17.10 2.99
N GLY A 172 -24.63 -16.01 3.74
CA GLY A 172 -23.58 -15.02 3.97
C GLY A 172 -23.23 -14.14 2.76
N ASN A 173 -23.75 -14.45 1.55
CA ASN A 173 -23.31 -13.80 0.32
C ASN A 173 -24.48 -13.31 -0.54
N VAL A 174 -24.22 -12.31 -1.35
CA VAL A 174 -25.04 -11.90 -2.49
C VAL A 174 -24.24 -12.10 -3.78
N THR A 175 -24.92 -12.37 -4.90
CA THR A 175 -24.31 -12.36 -6.22
C THR A 175 -24.91 -11.22 -7.02
N VAL A 176 -24.11 -10.25 -7.41
CA VAL A 176 -24.48 -9.17 -8.32
C VAL A 176 -24.15 -9.55 -9.75
N THR A 177 -25.00 -9.19 -10.71
CA THR A 177 -24.85 -9.57 -12.12
C THR A 177 -25.24 -8.41 -13.02
N ALA A 178 -24.33 -8.04 -13.93
CA ALA A 178 -24.58 -7.16 -15.07
C ALA A 178 -24.80 -8.00 -16.32
N THR A 179 -25.93 -7.84 -17.01
CA THR A 179 -26.32 -8.63 -18.18
C THR A 179 -26.61 -7.73 -19.37
N SER A 180 -26.07 -8.05 -20.55
CA SER A 180 -26.35 -7.33 -21.77
C SER A 180 -27.85 -7.43 -22.16
N VAL A 181 -28.47 -6.30 -22.46
CA VAL A 181 -29.84 -6.26 -22.97
C VAL A 181 -29.92 -6.84 -24.38
N THR A 182 -28.89 -6.58 -25.21
CA THR A 182 -28.83 -7.07 -26.60
C THR A 182 -28.63 -8.58 -26.70
N ASP A 183 -27.78 -9.16 -25.83
CA ASP A 183 -27.56 -10.59 -25.73
C ASP A 183 -27.63 -11.04 -24.26
N PRO A 184 -28.81 -11.45 -23.78
CA PRO A 184 -28.98 -11.86 -22.37
C PRO A 184 -28.21 -13.12 -21.95
N THR A 185 -27.53 -13.80 -22.89
CA THR A 185 -26.61 -14.89 -22.54
C THR A 185 -25.22 -14.41 -22.10
N LYS A 186 -24.96 -13.11 -22.22
CA LYS A 186 -23.69 -12.46 -21.87
C LYS A 186 -23.84 -11.63 -20.61
N SER A 187 -23.07 -11.99 -19.58
CA SER A 187 -23.12 -11.31 -18.29
C SER A 187 -21.76 -11.38 -17.57
N ALA A 188 -21.54 -10.45 -16.66
CA ALA A 188 -20.51 -10.50 -15.64
C ALA A 188 -21.17 -10.65 -14.26
N SER A 189 -20.63 -11.50 -13.41
CA SER A 189 -21.15 -11.71 -12.05
C SER A 189 -20.02 -11.68 -11.03
N ALA A 190 -20.31 -11.12 -9.84
CA ALA A 190 -19.40 -11.12 -8.70
C ALA A 190 -20.17 -11.52 -7.43
N GLN A 191 -19.49 -12.23 -6.55
CA GLN A 191 -20.02 -12.60 -5.25
C GLN A 191 -19.48 -11.62 -4.20
N ILE A 192 -20.33 -11.13 -3.31
CA ILE A 192 -20.02 -10.21 -2.24
C ILE A 192 -20.43 -10.85 -0.92
N ALA A 193 -19.50 -11.03 0.01
CA ALA A 193 -19.82 -11.48 1.36
C ALA A 193 -20.51 -10.34 2.12
N ILE A 194 -21.66 -10.61 2.73
CA ILE A 194 -22.38 -9.62 3.54
C ILE A 194 -22.04 -9.84 5.01
N LEU A 195 -21.39 -8.88 5.60
CA LEU A 195 -20.97 -8.89 7.00
C LEU A 195 -22.04 -8.28 7.90
N PRO A 196 -22.21 -8.74 9.13
CA PRO A 196 -23.13 -8.12 10.07
C PRO A 196 -22.68 -6.70 10.42
N VAL A 197 -23.63 -5.86 10.80
CA VAL A 197 -23.32 -4.51 11.34
C VAL A 197 -22.41 -4.67 12.56
N GLY A 198 -21.31 -3.94 12.60
CA GLY A 198 -20.31 -4.05 13.66
C GLY A 198 -19.37 -5.27 13.52
N ALA A 199 -19.49 -6.10 12.47
CA ALA A 199 -18.44 -7.06 12.15
C ALA A 199 -17.14 -6.32 11.79
N GLY A 200 -16.00 -6.88 12.17
CA GLY A 200 -14.70 -6.30 11.86
C GLY A 200 -13.83 -6.09 13.09
N LEU A 201 -14.38 -5.57 14.19
CA LEU A 201 -13.74 -5.62 15.49
C LEU A 201 -14.43 -6.68 16.35
N ALA A 202 -13.69 -7.62 16.89
CA ALA A 202 -14.19 -8.50 17.95
C ALA A 202 -14.52 -7.64 19.19
N ASN A 203 -15.48 -8.08 20.01
CA ASN A 203 -15.73 -7.43 21.28
C ASN A 203 -14.48 -7.54 22.16
N GLY A 204 -14.02 -6.43 22.72
CA GLY A 204 -12.82 -6.37 23.53
C GLY A 204 -12.23 -4.97 23.60
N THR A 205 -11.15 -4.83 24.34
CA THR A 205 -10.37 -3.61 24.41
C THR A 205 -9.28 -3.62 23.34
N TYR A 206 -9.01 -2.44 22.80
CA TYR A 206 -7.99 -2.22 21.78
C TYR A 206 -7.08 -1.09 22.20
N VAL A 207 -5.79 -1.24 21.99
CA VAL A 207 -4.79 -0.16 22.05
C VAL A 207 -4.55 0.35 20.66
N PHE A 208 -4.54 1.66 20.49
CA PHE A 208 -4.22 2.29 19.21
C PHE A 208 -3.10 3.30 19.36
N GLN A 209 -2.36 3.49 18.28
CA GLN A 209 -1.39 4.57 18.15
C GLN A 209 -1.47 5.12 16.74
N MET A 210 -1.59 6.43 16.63
CA MET A 210 -1.63 7.16 15.37
C MET A 210 -0.50 8.17 15.35
N SER A 211 0.10 8.36 14.17
CA SER A 211 1.10 9.38 13.91
C SER A 211 0.79 10.08 12.60
N GLY A 212 1.08 11.36 12.53
CA GLY A 212 0.86 12.14 11.33
C GLY A 212 1.66 13.43 11.36
N ALA A 213 1.77 14.05 10.19
CA ALA A 213 2.27 15.40 10.05
C ALA A 213 1.07 16.31 9.74
N GLY A 214 0.62 17.08 10.71
CA GLY A 214 -0.36 18.14 10.51
C GLY A 214 0.36 19.44 10.20
N GLY A 215 0.40 19.83 8.90
CA GLY A 215 0.97 21.11 8.45
C GLY A 215 2.47 21.14 8.60
N SER A 216 3.39 21.10 9.02
CA SER A 216 4.85 21.02 9.19
C SER A 216 5.27 20.31 10.49
N GLN A 217 4.38 19.53 11.14
CA GLN A 217 4.59 19.12 12.52
C GLN A 217 4.20 17.67 12.77
N SER A 218 5.08 16.91 13.43
CA SER A 218 4.77 15.56 13.90
C SER A 218 3.75 15.62 15.04
N SER A 219 2.75 14.76 14.99
CA SER A 219 1.79 14.56 16.07
C SER A 219 1.55 13.08 16.31
N PHE A 220 1.30 12.71 17.56
CA PHE A 220 0.98 11.35 17.96
C PHE A 220 -0.27 11.34 18.84
N ILE A 221 -1.06 10.29 18.68
CA ILE A 221 -2.17 9.96 19.57
C ILE A 221 -2.01 8.50 19.94
N THR A 222 -2.04 8.18 21.22
CA THR A 222 -1.97 6.81 21.72
C THR A 222 -3.02 6.60 22.79
N GLY A 223 -3.80 5.53 22.70
CA GLY A 223 -4.89 5.31 23.65
C GLY A 223 -5.42 3.89 23.64
N ALA A 224 -6.45 3.68 24.44
CA ALA A 224 -7.19 2.43 24.48
C ALA A 224 -8.70 2.69 24.53
N PHE A 225 -9.48 1.83 23.86
CA PHE A 225 -10.95 1.86 23.92
C PHE A 225 -11.53 0.46 23.91
N THR A 226 -12.76 0.32 24.43
CA THR A 226 -13.51 -0.95 24.37
C THR A 226 -14.55 -0.92 23.27
N ALA A 227 -14.47 -1.87 22.35
CA ALA A 227 -15.41 -2.15 21.29
C ALA A 227 -16.43 -3.21 21.73
N GLN A 228 -17.72 -2.95 21.53
CA GLN A 228 -18.80 -3.88 21.84
C GLN A 228 -19.96 -3.74 20.84
N ASN A 229 -20.17 -4.75 20.00
CA ASN A 229 -21.32 -4.86 19.08
C ASN A 229 -21.60 -3.59 18.24
N GLY A 230 -20.55 -3.04 17.61
CA GLY A 230 -20.65 -1.85 16.77
C GLY A 230 -20.55 -0.52 17.51
N THR A 231 -20.40 -0.52 18.83
CA THR A 231 -20.24 0.67 19.66
C THR A 231 -18.90 0.67 20.37
N VAL A 232 -18.37 1.86 20.61
CA VAL A 232 -17.28 2.11 21.57
C VAL A 232 -17.94 2.48 22.90
N THR A 233 -17.59 1.77 23.97
CA THR A 233 -18.24 1.95 25.27
C THR A 233 -17.45 2.84 26.22
N GLY A 234 -16.23 3.23 25.88
CA GLY A 234 -15.36 4.11 26.64
C GLY A 234 -13.89 3.81 26.38
N GLY A 235 -13.02 4.66 26.92
CA GLY A 235 -11.58 4.57 26.77
C GLY A 235 -10.87 5.83 27.26
N GLU A 236 -9.62 5.96 26.87
CA GLU A 236 -8.79 7.14 27.13
C GLU A 236 -7.67 7.23 26.11
N GLN A 237 -7.07 8.41 25.96
CA GLN A 237 -5.94 8.65 25.10
C GLN A 237 -5.03 9.76 25.62
N ASP A 238 -3.77 9.70 25.27
CA ASP A 238 -2.81 10.79 25.31
C ASP A 238 -2.53 11.26 23.88
N SER A 239 -2.34 12.55 23.71
CA SER A 239 -1.90 13.16 22.47
C SER A 239 -0.72 14.09 22.72
N VAL A 240 0.18 14.15 21.73
CA VAL A 240 1.28 15.10 21.67
C VAL A 240 1.36 15.70 20.29
N TYR A 241 1.43 17.02 20.19
CA TYR A 241 1.43 17.73 18.91
C TYR A 241 2.10 19.09 19.06
N TYR A 242 2.54 19.65 17.93
CA TYR A 242 3.03 21.02 17.87
C TYR A 242 1.92 21.96 17.39
N GLU A 243 1.89 23.16 17.92
CA GLU A 243 1.02 24.23 17.47
C GLU A 243 1.84 25.52 17.30
N SER A 244 1.72 26.13 16.11
CA SER A 244 2.29 27.45 15.87
C SER A 244 1.36 28.52 16.37
N ASP A 245 1.81 29.39 17.27
CA ASP A 245 1.01 30.51 17.74
C ASP A 245 1.11 31.70 16.77
N ALA A 246 0.33 32.76 17.08
CA ALA A 246 0.24 33.96 16.25
C ALA A 246 1.56 34.78 16.18
N ASP A 247 2.53 34.48 17.04
CA ASP A 247 3.82 35.18 17.14
C ASP A 247 4.97 34.37 16.47
N ASP A 248 4.62 33.27 15.74
CA ASP A 248 5.55 32.39 15.04
C ASP A 248 6.42 31.51 15.97
N ASP A 249 6.08 31.45 17.26
CA ASP A 249 6.67 30.49 18.18
C ASP A 249 5.93 29.15 18.09
N THR A 250 6.66 28.07 17.84
CA THR A 250 6.11 26.72 17.85
C THR A 250 6.22 26.14 19.24
N ASN A 251 5.09 25.72 19.78
CA ASN A 251 5.01 25.09 21.10
C ASN A 251 4.51 23.65 20.95
N ALA A 252 5.10 22.74 21.66
CA ALA A 252 4.63 21.37 21.77
C ALA A 252 3.64 21.27 22.94
N TYR A 253 2.57 20.51 22.74
CA TYR A 253 1.49 20.32 23.70
C TYR A 253 1.24 18.83 23.93
N THR A 254 0.96 18.49 25.19
CA THR A 254 0.48 17.15 25.57
C THR A 254 -0.88 17.27 26.20
N GLU A 255 -1.79 16.38 25.82
CA GLU A 255 -3.15 16.32 26.38
C GLU A 255 -3.50 14.89 26.76
N PHE A 256 -4.28 14.74 27.81
CA PHE A 256 -4.89 13.47 28.23
C PHE A 256 -6.41 13.63 28.20
N ASP A 257 -7.08 12.77 27.43
CA ASP A 257 -8.50 12.79 27.24
C ASP A 257 -9.18 11.46 27.57
N THR A 258 -10.39 11.55 28.06
CA THR A 258 -11.28 10.39 28.18
C THR A 258 -12.10 10.19 26.90
N ILE A 259 -12.25 8.95 26.45
CA ILE A 259 -13.15 8.57 25.37
C ILE A 259 -14.51 8.23 25.99
N ALA A 260 -15.50 9.11 25.78
CA ALA A 260 -16.83 8.97 26.35
C ALA A 260 -17.68 7.87 25.68
N GLY A 261 -17.29 7.43 24.47
CA GLY A 261 -18.01 6.43 23.69
C GLY A 261 -17.72 6.58 22.19
N GLY A 262 -18.59 6.02 21.34
CA GLY A 262 -18.45 6.11 19.91
C GLY A 262 -19.08 4.95 19.16
N SER A 263 -18.65 4.74 17.92
CA SER A 263 -19.13 3.64 17.07
C SER A 263 -18.03 3.10 16.17
N TYR A 264 -18.20 1.89 15.68
CA TYR A 264 -17.35 1.35 14.63
C TYR A 264 -18.18 0.54 13.62
N ALA A 265 -17.71 0.52 12.37
CA ALA A 265 -18.36 -0.18 11.26
C ALA A 265 -17.30 -0.68 10.27
N ILE A 266 -17.66 -1.68 9.46
CA ILE A 266 -16.89 -2.05 8.28
C ILE A 266 -17.39 -1.21 7.11
N THR A 267 -16.48 -0.59 6.38
CA THR A 267 -16.77 0.12 5.12
C THR A 267 -16.98 -0.88 3.97
N TYR A 268 -17.47 -0.41 2.83
CA TYR A 268 -17.78 -1.25 1.68
C TYR A 268 -16.56 -1.97 1.08
N ASP A 269 -15.37 -1.42 1.24
CA ASP A 269 -14.08 -1.94 0.78
C ASP A 269 -13.40 -2.88 1.79
N GLY A 270 -14.08 -3.19 2.90
CA GLY A 270 -13.57 -4.09 3.95
C GLY A 270 -12.73 -3.41 5.01
N ASN A 271 -12.55 -2.08 4.95
CA ASN A 271 -11.89 -1.32 6.00
C ASN A 271 -12.80 -1.16 7.23
N VAL A 272 -12.20 -0.97 8.40
CA VAL A 272 -12.90 -0.59 9.62
C VAL A 272 -12.87 0.91 9.77
N GLN A 273 -14.02 1.50 10.02
CA GLN A 273 -14.15 2.90 10.44
C GLN A 273 -14.55 2.96 11.91
N ILE A 274 -13.80 3.70 12.72
CA ILE A 274 -14.01 3.88 14.15
C ILE A 274 -14.19 5.36 14.40
N THR A 275 -15.28 5.73 15.08
CA THR A 275 -15.49 7.09 15.55
C THR A 275 -15.43 7.08 17.08
N LEU A 276 -14.48 7.80 17.63
CA LEU A 276 -14.29 8.03 19.08
C LEU A 276 -14.86 9.39 19.47
N LEU A 277 -15.54 9.48 20.60
CA LEU A 277 -16.01 10.74 21.18
C LEU A 277 -15.06 11.16 22.29
N VAL A 278 -14.16 12.06 21.98
CA VAL A 278 -13.02 12.46 22.81
C VAL A 278 -13.27 13.83 23.43
N GLY A 279 -12.65 14.15 24.56
CA GLY A 279 -12.48 15.49 25.11
C GLY A 279 -13.75 16.35 25.16
N GLY A 280 -14.84 15.87 25.76
CA GLY A 280 -16.11 16.59 25.78
C GLY A 280 -17.08 16.28 24.65
N GLY A 281 -16.78 15.25 23.84
CA GLY A 281 -17.67 14.70 22.82
C GLY A 281 -17.33 15.11 21.39
N TYR A 282 -16.13 15.55 21.13
CA TYR A 282 -15.61 15.80 19.78
C TYR A 282 -15.36 14.46 19.07
N PRO A 283 -15.83 14.27 17.82
CA PRO A 283 -15.62 13.03 17.10
C PRO A 283 -14.24 12.99 16.45
N GLU A 284 -13.45 11.99 16.78
CA GLU A 284 -12.27 11.56 15.99
C GLU A 284 -12.63 10.32 15.18
N THR A 285 -12.19 10.25 13.93
CA THR A 285 -12.46 9.11 13.04
C THR A 285 -11.18 8.46 12.59
N LEU A 286 -11.06 7.17 12.90
CA LEU A 286 -9.99 6.29 12.42
C LEU A 286 -10.57 5.35 11.39
N SER A 287 -9.88 5.19 10.25
CA SER A 287 -10.25 4.19 9.24
C SER A 287 -9.04 3.39 8.79
N GLY A 288 -9.23 2.12 8.49
CA GLY A 288 -8.11 1.27 8.07
C GLY A 288 -8.49 -0.16 7.79
N THR A 289 -7.49 -0.94 7.37
CA THR A 289 -7.63 -2.33 6.96
C THR A 289 -7.51 -3.28 8.14
N LEU A 290 -8.35 -4.32 8.19
CA LEU A 290 -8.24 -5.39 9.18
C LEU A 290 -7.18 -6.40 8.75
N GLY A 291 -6.18 -6.63 9.60
CA GLY A 291 -5.20 -7.71 9.45
C GLY A 291 -5.31 -8.74 10.57
N PRO A 292 -4.76 -9.96 10.41
CA PRO A 292 -4.88 -11.02 11.41
C PRO A 292 -4.11 -10.73 12.71
N ASN A 293 -2.97 -10.04 12.63
CA ASN A 293 -2.05 -9.84 13.76
C ASN A 293 -1.83 -8.36 14.11
N GLY A 294 -2.73 -7.52 13.75
CA GLY A 294 -2.63 -6.08 13.93
C GLY A 294 -3.33 -5.38 12.78
N ARG A 295 -3.66 -4.14 13.01
CA ARG A 295 -4.46 -3.39 12.06
C ARG A 295 -3.79 -2.07 11.79
N SER A 296 -3.55 -1.78 10.53
CA SER A 296 -3.01 -0.49 10.11
C SER A 296 -4.17 0.45 9.78
N PHE A 297 -4.07 1.69 10.21
CA PHE A 297 -5.12 2.69 10.05
C PHE A 297 -4.59 3.98 9.43
N ALA A 298 -5.42 4.61 8.61
CA ALA A 298 -5.35 6.05 8.36
C ALA A 298 -6.47 6.72 9.16
N ALA A 299 -6.19 7.86 9.73
CA ALA A 299 -7.18 8.64 10.46
C ALA A 299 -7.16 10.09 9.97
N THR A 300 -8.24 10.82 10.26
CA THR A 300 -8.25 12.28 10.17
C THR A 300 -8.58 12.83 11.54
N VAL A 301 -7.68 13.66 12.06
CA VAL A 301 -7.90 14.43 13.28
C VAL A 301 -7.86 15.89 12.88
N ASP A 302 -8.95 16.62 13.11
CA ASP A 302 -9.13 18.03 12.68
C ASP A 302 -8.79 18.30 11.21
N GLY A 303 -9.00 17.27 10.37
CA GLY A 303 -8.72 17.33 8.94
C GLY A 303 -7.29 16.96 8.53
N ALA A 304 -6.38 16.71 9.47
CA ALA A 304 -5.02 16.24 9.18
C ALA A 304 -4.98 14.71 8.99
N PRO A 305 -4.31 14.18 7.96
CA PRO A 305 -4.15 12.75 7.78
C PRO A 305 -3.14 12.18 8.78
N MET A 306 -3.52 11.08 9.43
CA MET A 306 -2.65 10.30 10.33
C MET A 306 -2.67 8.84 9.92
N SER A 307 -1.62 8.10 10.26
CA SER A 307 -1.54 6.64 10.10
C SER A 307 -1.10 5.99 11.40
N GLY A 308 -1.46 4.72 11.60
CA GLY A 308 -1.08 4.04 12.83
C GLY A 308 -1.53 2.60 12.89
N THR A 309 -1.65 2.10 14.11
CA THR A 309 -2.00 0.70 14.42
C THR A 309 -3.12 0.61 15.43
N LEU A 310 -3.84 -0.49 15.35
CA LEU A 310 -4.85 -0.91 16.32
C LEU A 310 -4.57 -2.35 16.73
N ASP A 311 -4.31 -2.58 18.00
CA ASP A 311 -3.90 -3.88 18.54
C ASP A 311 -4.93 -4.37 19.57
N PRO A 312 -5.44 -5.62 19.48
CA PRO A 312 -6.30 -6.19 20.51
C PRO A 312 -5.56 -6.26 21.85
N GLN A 313 -6.10 -5.67 22.90
CA GLN A 313 -5.52 -5.74 24.23
C GLN A 313 -5.88 -7.07 24.91
N THR A 314 -4.88 -7.80 25.33
CA THR A 314 -5.05 -9.10 26.02
C THR A 314 -4.62 -9.07 27.48
N SER A 315 -3.90 -8.02 27.91
CA SER A 315 -3.51 -7.81 29.30
C SER A 315 -3.33 -6.34 29.61
N THR A 316 -3.75 -5.93 30.81
CA THR A 316 -3.47 -4.62 31.38
C THR A 316 -2.42 -4.67 32.49
N ALA A 317 -1.71 -5.81 32.64
CA ALA A 317 -0.65 -5.93 33.63
C ALA A 317 0.52 -5.00 33.28
N GLY A 318 1.09 -4.33 34.25
CA GLY A 318 2.24 -3.45 34.07
C GLY A 318 3.48 -4.20 33.58
N PRO A 319 4.45 -3.48 32.97
CA PRO A 319 5.63 -4.07 32.38
C PRO A 319 6.55 -4.68 33.46
N SER A 320 7.27 -5.76 33.07
CA SER A 320 8.27 -6.40 33.93
C SER A 320 9.37 -7.07 33.11
N GLY A 321 10.63 -6.99 33.56
CA GLY A 321 11.80 -7.49 32.82
C GLY A 321 12.29 -6.50 31.76
N GLY A 322 13.12 -6.96 30.85
CA GLY A 322 13.69 -6.13 29.78
C GLY A 322 12.72 -5.90 28.63
N TYR A 323 12.71 -4.68 28.14
CA TYR A 323 12.00 -4.27 26.93
C TYR A 323 12.94 -3.51 26.00
N ALA A 324 13.02 -3.94 24.76
CA ALA A 324 13.55 -3.10 23.69
C ALA A 324 12.49 -2.07 23.29
N LEU A 325 12.90 -0.82 23.05
CA LEU A 325 11.99 0.26 22.65
C LEU A 325 12.53 1.07 21.48
N GLN A 326 11.60 1.70 20.79
CA GLN A 326 11.85 2.71 19.78
C GLN A 326 10.82 3.84 19.95
N LEU A 327 11.30 5.08 19.98
CA LEU A 327 10.50 6.30 19.90
C LEU A 327 10.96 7.09 18.67
N THR A 328 10.01 7.67 17.96
CA THR A 328 10.26 8.50 16.78
C THR A 328 9.42 9.76 16.87
N GLY A 329 9.91 10.84 16.30
CA GLY A 329 9.17 12.11 16.26
C GLY A 329 10.04 13.29 15.93
N GLY A 330 9.78 14.43 16.55
CA GLY A 330 10.56 15.65 16.42
C GLY A 330 10.96 16.22 17.77
N ASP A 331 12.05 17.00 17.78
CA ASP A 331 12.53 17.77 18.91
C ASP A 331 11.84 19.14 19.01
N GLU A 332 12.30 20.00 19.93
CA GLU A 332 11.81 21.37 20.13
C GLU A 332 11.94 22.30 18.90
N TYR A 333 12.79 21.93 17.94
CA TYR A 333 12.99 22.64 16.68
C TYR A 333 12.27 21.98 15.51
N MET A 334 11.45 20.96 15.77
CA MET A 334 10.79 20.11 14.76
C MET A 334 11.78 19.31 13.90
N GLU A 335 13.02 19.18 14.33
CA GLU A 335 13.99 18.30 13.71
C GLU A 335 13.73 16.85 14.15
N ALA A 336 14.12 15.88 13.32
CA ALA A 336 13.87 14.48 13.62
C ALA A 336 14.57 14.04 14.91
N ALA A 337 13.81 13.48 15.86
CA ALA A 337 14.32 12.92 17.10
C ALA A 337 13.97 11.43 17.19
N TRP A 338 14.97 10.62 17.48
CA TRP A 338 14.82 9.17 17.61
C TRP A 338 15.51 8.65 18.85
N ILE A 339 14.79 7.81 19.60
CA ILE A 339 15.34 7.12 20.77
C ILE A 339 15.12 5.62 20.56
N ALA A 340 16.17 4.83 20.71
CA ALA A 340 16.04 3.37 20.78
C ALA A 340 16.91 2.84 21.93
N GLY A 341 16.49 1.74 22.53
CA GLY A 341 17.23 1.20 23.66
C GLY A 341 16.57 0.05 24.37
N ILE A 342 17.09 -0.23 25.57
CA ILE A 342 16.59 -1.26 26.47
C ILE A 342 16.19 -0.59 27.80
N LEU A 343 14.99 -0.89 28.28
CA LEU A 343 14.54 -0.54 29.64
C LEU A 343 14.32 -1.84 30.43
N ASN A 344 14.88 -1.92 31.64
CA ASN A 344 14.70 -3.07 32.52
C ASN A 344 13.77 -2.71 33.69
N PHE A 345 12.51 -3.17 33.59
CA PHE A 345 11.48 -3.01 34.62
C PHE A 345 11.72 -4.04 35.72
N ASP A 346 12.30 -3.63 36.83
CA ASP A 346 12.66 -4.48 37.95
C ASP A 346 11.48 -4.77 38.91
N SER A 347 10.46 -3.93 38.87
CA SER A 347 9.21 -4.08 39.59
C SER A 347 8.09 -3.27 38.93
N ALA A 348 6.86 -3.42 39.36
CA ALA A 348 5.70 -2.65 38.88
C ALA A 348 5.79 -1.13 39.15
N SER A 349 6.86 -0.65 39.78
CA SER A 349 7.03 0.76 40.14
C SER A 349 8.43 1.32 39.90
N GLY A 350 9.30 0.61 39.18
CA GLY A 350 10.65 1.09 38.92
C GLY A 350 11.28 0.53 37.67
N ILE A 351 12.23 1.30 37.14
CA ILE A 351 13.16 0.87 36.09
C ILE A 351 14.55 0.86 36.69
N SER A 352 15.24 -0.26 36.57
CA SER A 352 16.62 -0.39 37.02
C SER A 352 17.55 0.34 36.05
N GLY A 353 18.42 1.21 36.56
CA GLY A 353 19.50 1.75 35.78
C GLY A 353 20.52 0.70 35.32
N ALA A 354 20.63 -0.41 36.08
CA ALA A 354 21.41 -1.56 35.63
C ALA A 354 20.64 -2.37 34.59
N GLY A 355 21.18 -2.52 33.41
CA GLY A 355 20.54 -3.19 32.29
C GLY A 355 19.53 -2.31 31.53
N SER A 356 19.61 -0.99 31.70
CA SER A 356 18.85 -0.02 30.90
C SER A 356 19.81 0.95 30.22
N GLU A 357 19.62 1.15 28.94
CA GLU A 357 20.47 2.01 28.10
C GLU A 357 19.68 2.53 26.91
N LEU A 358 20.00 3.73 26.43
CA LEU A 358 19.35 4.39 25.31
C LEU A 358 20.39 4.93 24.33
N ASP A 359 20.14 4.79 23.04
CA ASP A 359 20.78 5.54 22.00
C ASP A 359 19.80 6.63 21.52
N VAL A 360 20.27 7.87 21.45
CA VAL A 360 19.45 9.04 21.15
C VAL A 360 20.04 9.80 19.97
N ILE A 361 19.21 10.12 19.00
CA ILE A 361 19.51 11.03 17.91
C ILE A 361 18.50 12.17 18.03
N ASP A 362 19.01 13.40 18.13
CA ASP A 362 18.25 14.59 18.42
C ASP A 362 18.67 15.67 17.43
N GLY A 363 17.88 15.82 16.38
CA GLY A 363 18.06 16.80 15.33
C GLY A 363 19.40 16.73 14.59
N ALA A 364 19.77 17.86 13.99
CA ALA A 364 21.10 18.05 13.39
C ALA A 364 22.21 18.24 14.45
N LEU A 365 21.85 18.37 15.72
CA LEU A 365 22.80 18.45 16.82
C LEU A 365 23.10 17.01 17.29
N GLU A 366 24.18 16.50 16.85
CA GLU A 366 25.03 15.41 17.34
C GLU A 366 25.00 15.16 18.88
N ARG A 367 23.82 15.19 19.52
CA ARG A 367 23.67 14.71 20.89
C ARG A 367 23.66 13.19 20.93
N GLY A 368 23.52 12.59 19.75
CA GLY A 368 23.65 11.15 19.60
C GLY A 368 25.04 10.74 19.96
N THR A 369 25.14 9.59 20.44
CA THR A 369 26.25 8.69 20.71
C THR A 369 27.35 8.70 19.63
N ALA A 370 27.87 9.85 19.28
CA ALA A 370 29.04 10.00 18.39
C ALA A 370 30.24 9.11 18.80
N THR A 371 30.11 8.43 19.94
CA THR A 371 31.13 7.52 20.50
C THR A 371 30.70 6.04 20.42
N GLY A 372 29.50 5.70 19.90
CA GLY A 372 29.01 4.32 19.86
C GLY A 372 28.65 3.71 21.22
N SER A 373 28.64 4.50 22.27
CA SER A 373 28.23 4.07 23.62
C SER A 373 26.85 4.63 23.93
N PRO A 374 25.93 3.79 24.44
CA PRO A 374 24.58 4.25 24.78
C PRO A 374 24.61 5.19 26.00
N ASP A 375 23.57 6.02 26.11
CA ASP A 375 23.32 6.81 27.31
C ASP A 375 22.82 5.93 28.45
N ALA A 376 23.40 6.13 29.63
CA ALA A 376 22.97 5.41 30.80
C ALA A 376 21.62 5.96 31.31
N VAL A 377 20.73 5.06 31.69
CA VAL A 377 19.47 5.39 32.36
C VAL A 377 19.67 5.33 33.87
N GLY A 378 19.15 6.32 34.58
CA GLY A 378 19.11 6.36 36.04
C GLY A 378 17.96 5.53 36.64
N ALA A 379 17.86 5.55 37.97
CA ALA A 379 16.72 4.93 38.63
C ALA A 379 15.44 5.74 38.32
N SER A 380 14.55 5.14 37.60
CA SER A 380 13.36 5.74 37.03
C SER A 380 12.08 5.17 37.64
N THR A 381 10.96 5.86 37.52
CA THR A 381 9.69 5.50 38.15
C THR A 381 8.64 5.07 37.13
N VAL A 382 7.79 4.15 37.54
CA VAL A 382 6.64 3.67 36.73
C VAL A 382 5.40 3.64 37.64
N SER A 383 4.28 4.19 37.16
CA SER A 383 3.01 4.09 37.90
C SER A 383 2.44 2.66 37.85
N ALA A 384 1.51 2.37 38.77
CA ALA A 384 0.66 1.19 38.59
C ALA A 384 -0.22 1.39 37.34
N PRO A 385 -0.53 0.31 36.59
CA PRO A 385 -1.43 0.40 35.44
C PRO A 385 -2.85 0.73 35.92
N ASP A 386 -3.56 1.52 35.14
CA ASP A 386 -4.98 1.80 35.35
C ASP A 386 -5.91 0.73 34.73
N ALA A 387 -7.20 1.06 34.58
CA ALA A 387 -8.19 0.13 34.04
C ALA A 387 -7.99 -0.17 32.53
N TRP A 388 -7.34 0.71 31.83
CA TRP A 388 -7.05 0.60 30.37
C TRP A 388 -5.63 0.11 30.09
N GLY A 389 -4.86 -0.19 31.15
CA GLY A 389 -3.47 -0.62 31.03
C GLY A 389 -2.48 0.52 30.76
N ARG A 390 -2.89 1.77 30.97
CA ARG A 390 -2.01 2.92 30.89
C ARG A 390 -1.11 2.99 32.12
N VAL A 391 0.19 3.14 31.92
CA VAL A 391 1.19 3.44 32.94
C VAL A 391 1.93 4.73 32.55
N THR A 392 2.32 5.52 33.54
CA THR A 392 3.22 6.66 33.32
C THR A 392 4.63 6.26 33.69
N ILE A 393 5.60 6.70 32.89
CA ILE A 393 7.02 6.39 33.03
C ILE A 393 7.77 7.70 33.12
N GLN A 394 8.61 7.87 34.14
CA GLN A 394 9.55 8.98 34.24
C GLN A 394 10.95 8.40 34.12
N LEU A 395 11.58 8.62 32.98
CA LEU A 395 12.94 8.21 32.73
C LEU A 395 13.90 9.30 33.22
N GLU A 396 14.77 8.93 34.14
CA GLU A 396 15.82 9.79 34.66
C GLU A 396 17.15 9.50 33.96
N PRO A 397 17.94 10.52 33.61
CA PRO A 397 19.26 10.30 33.05
C PRO A 397 20.20 9.62 34.07
N GLY A 398 21.03 8.72 33.59
CA GLY A 398 22.09 8.14 34.38
C GLY A 398 23.29 9.05 34.55
N THR A 399 24.24 8.66 35.40
CA THR A 399 25.45 9.45 35.66
C THR A 399 26.28 9.58 34.39
N GLY A 400 26.43 10.80 33.91
CA GLY A 400 27.24 11.15 32.73
C GLY A 400 26.42 11.15 31.41
N SER A 401 25.14 10.86 31.44
CA SER A 401 24.21 11.07 30.32
C SER A 401 23.99 12.59 30.13
N ALA A 402 23.89 13.00 28.88
CA ALA A 402 23.43 14.32 28.48
C ALA A 402 21.93 14.38 28.20
N LEU A 403 21.25 13.23 28.21
CA LEU A 403 19.81 13.15 27.98
C LEU A 403 19.06 13.82 29.13
N PRO A 404 18.11 14.73 28.87
CA PRO A 404 17.21 15.24 29.90
C PRO A 404 16.20 14.18 30.33
N PRO A 405 15.47 14.34 31.46
CA PRO A 405 14.36 13.47 31.81
C PRO A 405 13.32 13.35 30.69
N VAL A 406 12.82 12.12 30.44
CA VAL A 406 11.80 11.84 29.43
C VAL A 406 10.56 11.30 30.14
N TYR A 407 9.41 11.90 29.89
CA TYR A 407 8.14 11.49 30.48
C TYR A 407 7.26 10.80 29.42
N LEU A 408 6.84 9.57 29.70
CA LEU A 408 6.05 8.79 28.75
C LEU A 408 4.77 8.27 29.41
N ALA A 409 3.73 8.12 28.60
CA ALA A 409 2.67 7.17 28.87
C ALA A 409 2.90 5.90 28.02
N ALA A 410 2.61 4.75 28.61
CA ALA A 410 2.62 3.48 27.91
C ALA A 410 1.27 2.80 28.06
N TYR A 411 0.73 2.30 26.94
CA TYR A 411 -0.51 1.52 26.90
C TYR A 411 -0.16 0.05 26.62
N MET A 412 -0.43 -0.79 27.62
CA MET A 412 -0.14 -2.23 27.55
C MET A 412 -1.07 -2.91 26.55
N ILE A 413 -0.51 -3.61 25.55
CA ILE A 413 -1.27 -4.48 24.63
C ILE A 413 -1.37 -5.87 25.27
N ASP A 414 -0.24 -6.37 25.74
CA ASP A 414 -0.11 -7.64 26.48
C ASP A 414 1.09 -7.58 27.44
N ALA A 415 1.52 -8.72 27.97
CA ALA A 415 2.64 -8.77 28.92
C ALA A 415 4.01 -8.45 28.29
N THR A 416 4.08 -8.30 26.97
CA THR A 416 5.34 -8.12 26.23
C THR A 416 5.29 -7.00 25.17
N HIS A 417 4.12 -6.37 24.95
CA HIS A 417 3.95 -5.31 23.94
C HIS A 417 3.26 -4.11 24.56
N MET A 418 3.77 -2.92 24.27
CA MET A 418 3.14 -1.66 24.65
C MET A 418 3.41 -0.56 23.63
N ARG A 419 2.48 0.40 23.53
CA ARG A 419 2.65 1.66 22.78
C ARG A 419 3.07 2.75 23.72
N LEU A 420 3.96 3.62 23.26
CA LEU A 420 4.57 4.70 24.03
C LEU A 420 4.24 6.04 23.40
N ILE A 421 4.05 7.05 24.24
CA ILE A 421 3.86 8.44 23.82
C ILE A 421 4.47 9.39 24.86
N GLU A 422 5.09 10.48 24.39
CA GLU A 422 5.58 11.57 25.24
C GLU A 422 4.43 12.29 25.95
N THR A 423 4.60 12.58 27.23
CA THR A 423 3.57 13.26 28.07
C THR A 423 4.17 14.32 29.00
N GLY A 424 5.43 14.67 28.82
CA GLY A 424 6.10 15.70 29.63
C GLY A 424 5.54 17.10 29.38
N ASP A 425 5.93 18.05 30.21
CA ASP A 425 5.76 19.47 29.91
C ASP A 425 6.84 19.85 28.90
N LEU A 426 6.48 19.87 27.64
CA LEU A 426 7.40 20.10 26.51
C LEU A 426 7.91 21.55 26.44
N ASN A 427 7.38 22.44 27.29
CA ASN A 427 7.88 23.83 27.45
C ASN A 427 8.82 23.99 28.64
N ASP A 428 9.08 22.94 29.40
CA ASP A 428 10.01 22.94 30.50
C ASP A 428 11.41 22.51 30.04
N SER A 429 12.33 23.43 29.97
CA SER A 429 13.71 23.20 29.48
C SER A 429 14.55 22.17 30.26
N ILE A 430 14.02 21.63 31.35
CA ILE A 430 14.64 20.52 32.09
C ILE A 430 14.23 19.14 31.58
N ASN A 431 13.19 19.06 30.74
CA ASN A 431 12.67 17.83 30.16
C ASN A 431 13.13 17.68 28.70
N PHE A 432 12.96 16.51 28.13
CA PHE A 432 13.02 16.34 26.68
C PHE A 432 11.87 17.16 26.06
N GLN A 433 12.21 18.04 25.14
CA GLN A 433 11.25 18.97 24.53
C GLN A 433 10.91 18.53 23.12
N GLY A 434 10.19 17.42 22.96
CA GLY A 434 9.85 16.92 21.65
C GLY A 434 8.51 16.19 21.65
N ALA A 435 7.97 15.95 20.47
CA ALA A 435 6.78 15.12 20.28
C ALA A 435 7.21 13.72 19.83
N LEU A 436 7.17 12.75 20.73
CA LEU A 436 7.60 11.38 20.45
C LEU A 436 6.46 10.37 20.63
N GLY A 437 6.42 9.39 19.73
CA GLY A 437 5.59 8.20 19.86
C GLY A 437 6.37 6.95 19.46
N GLY A 438 5.94 5.80 19.96
CA GLY A 438 6.68 4.58 19.65
C GLY A 438 6.15 3.29 20.27
N THR A 439 7.02 2.29 20.31
CA THR A 439 6.68 0.93 20.72
C THR A 439 7.77 0.34 21.58
N ALA A 440 7.39 -0.50 22.55
CA ALA A 440 8.33 -1.34 23.28
C ALA A 440 7.90 -2.80 23.26
N LEU A 441 8.90 -3.69 23.12
CA LEU A 441 8.74 -5.12 22.95
C LEU A 441 9.56 -5.85 24.02
N GLY A 442 8.93 -6.76 24.75
CA GLY A 442 9.53 -7.47 25.86
C GLY A 442 10.56 -8.51 25.44
N GLN A 443 11.62 -8.63 26.24
CA GLN A 443 12.66 -9.64 26.08
C GLN A 443 12.29 -10.98 26.76
N GLY A 444 11.29 -10.96 27.63
CA GLY A 444 10.82 -12.15 28.32
C GLY A 444 11.94 -12.90 29.08
N ALA A 445 12.10 -14.17 28.79
CA ALA A 445 13.11 -15.01 29.43
C ALA A 445 14.56 -14.66 29.04
N ASN A 446 14.76 -13.84 27.99
CA ASN A 446 16.07 -13.45 27.47
C ASN A 446 16.66 -12.23 28.19
N THR A 447 15.86 -11.52 29.01
CA THR A 447 16.30 -10.34 29.76
C THR A 447 17.65 -10.57 30.46
N GLY A 448 18.65 -9.75 30.13
CA GLY A 448 20.00 -9.81 30.73
C GLY A 448 20.80 -11.06 30.38
N LYS A 449 20.45 -11.81 29.32
CA LYS A 449 21.07 -13.11 28.98
C LYS A 449 21.56 -13.25 27.56
N PHE A 450 21.53 -12.17 26.78
CA PHE A 450 22.01 -12.21 25.42
C PHE A 450 23.54 -12.45 25.39
N THR A 451 23.98 -13.20 24.42
CA THR A 451 25.38 -13.47 24.13
C THR A 451 25.56 -13.71 22.64
N ALA A 452 26.76 -13.53 22.11
CA ALA A 452 27.04 -13.81 20.70
C ALA A 452 26.69 -15.26 20.29
N SER A 453 26.74 -16.20 21.25
CA SER A 453 26.35 -17.60 21.00
C SER A 453 24.83 -17.83 21.04
N SER A 454 24.08 -17.06 21.81
CA SER A 454 22.61 -17.22 21.88
C SER A 454 21.90 -16.67 20.65
N VAL A 455 22.51 -15.69 19.94
CA VAL A 455 21.95 -15.07 18.72
C VAL A 455 22.59 -15.60 17.43
N ALA A 456 23.63 -16.43 17.56
CA ALA A 456 24.35 -16.93 16.38
C ALA A 456 23.47 -17.84 15.52
N GLY A 457 23.34 -17.52 14.26
CA GLY A 457 22.53 -18.23 13.27
C GLY A 457 21.20 -17.57 12.94
N ALA A 458 20.72 -16.66 13.78
CA ALA A 458 19.52 -15.89 13.50
C ALA A 458 19.71 -14.99 12.27
N SER A 459 18.69 -14.90 11.44
CA SER A 459 18.60 -13.97 10.32
C SER A 459 17.47 -12.99 10.58
N TYR A 460 17.66 -11.74 10.18
CA TYR A 460 16.68 -10.69 10.39
C TYR A 460 16.41 -9.94 9.09
N VAL A 461 15.14 -9.68 8.80
CA VAL A 461 14.70 -8.71 7.80
C VAL A 461 14.47 -7.39 8.53
N PHE A 462 14.87 -6.28 7.94
CA PHE A 462 14.63 -4.95 8.50
C PHE A 462 14.02 -4.01 7.48
N GLY A 463 13.27 -3.03 8.00
CA GLY A 463 12.83 -1.83 7.28
C GLY A 463 13.08 -0.63 8.15
N ALA A 464 13.74 0.40 7.60
CA ALA A 464 14.15 1.60 8.31
C ALA A 464 13.97 2.83 7.44
N GLN A 465 13.70 3.97 8.09
CA GLN A 465 13.61 5.26 7.44
C GLN A 465 14.38 6.31 8.24
N GLY A 466 14.80 7.35 7.55
CA GLY A 466 15.59 8.41 8.17
C GLY A 466 16.00 9.49 7.18
N SER A 467 17.18 10.03 7.37
CA SER A 467 17.75 11.05 6.49
C SER A 467 19.25 10.83 6.28
N ASP A 468 19.74 11.31 5.17
CA ASP A 468 21.15 11.42 4.83
C ASP A 468 21.49 12.86 4.35
N GLU A 469 22.69 13.07 3.80
CA GLU A 469 23.10 14.40 3.28
C GLU A 469 22.21 14.88 2.10
N GLN A 470 21.48 13.99 1.45
CA GLN A 470 20.60 14.28 0.31
C GLN A 470 19.14 14.53 0.72
N GLY A 471 18.74 14.10 1.92
CA GLY A 471 17.39 14.27 2.45
C GLY A 471 16.81 12.99 3.04
N THR A 472 15.54 12.69 2.73
CA THR A 472 14.86 11.52 3.26
C THR A 472 15.44 10.22 2.70
N LEU A 473 15.80 9.31 3.60
CA LEU A 473 16.34 7.99 3.30
C LEU A 473 15.35 6.90 3.70
N GLN A 474 15.13 5.92 2.82
CA GLN A 474 14.47 4.65 3.16
C GLN A 474 15.40 3.48 2.87
N MET A 475 15.38 2.47 3.74
CA MET A 475 16.23 1.30 3.66
C MET A 475 15.47 0.04 4.04
N ALA A 476 15.72 -1.05 3.34
CA ALA A 476 15.26 -2.38 3.72
C ALA A 476 16.34 -3.42 3.38
N GLY A 477 16.34 -4.52 4.11
CA GLY A 477 17.35 -5.54 3.85
C GLY A 477 17.21 -6.75 4.78
N LEU A 478 18.19 -7.60 4.68
CA LEU A 478 18.36 -8.73 5.59
C LEU A 478 19.82 -8.85 6.02
N PHE A 479 20.03 -9.34 7.24
CA PHE A 479 21.34 -9.69 7.76
C PHE A 479 21.27 -10.95 8.62
N ARG A 480 22.41 -11.61 8.77
CA ARG A 480 22.53 -12.80 9.61
C ARG A 480 23.61 -12.61 10.68
N LEU A 481 23.29 -12.90 11.92
CA LEU A 481 24.26 -12.94 13.01
C LEU A 481 25.00 -14.29 12.96
N GLY A 482 26.16 -14.30 12.32
CA GLY A 482 26.96 -15.52 12.11
C GLY A 482 27.81 -15.89 13.32
N ALA A 483 28.26 -17.14 13.37
CA ALA A 483 29.21 -17.58 14.37
C ALA A 483 30.50 -16.77 14.29
N GLY A 484 31.09 -16.44 15.46
CA GLY A 484 32.33 -15.69 15.52
C GLY A 484 32.20 -14.17 15.28
N GLY A 485 30.97 -13.62 15.35
CA GLY A 485 30.72 -12.20 15.25
C GLY A 485 30.65 -11.67 13.82
N SER A 486 30.46 -12.51 12.82
CA SER A 486 30.24 -12.07 11.44
C SER A 486 28.77 -11.66 11.21
N ALA A 487 28.54 -10.61 10.42
CA ALA A 487 27.20 -10.12 10.06
C ALA A 487 27.10 -9.91 8.52
N PRO A 488 27.05 -10.99 7.74
CA PRO A 488 26.79 -10.88 6.31
C PRO A 488 25.30 -10.53 6.05
N GLY A 489 25.04 -9.78 4.98
CA GLY A 489 23.68 -9.39 4.62
C GLY A 489 23.59 -8.80 3.23
N GLU A 490 22.40 -8.34 2.91
CA GLU A 490 22.08 -7.59 1.70
C GLU A 490 21.01 -6.54 1.99
N LEU A 491 21.10 -5.41 1.31
CA LEU A 491 20.18 -4.29 1.51
C LEU A 491 19.85 -3.56 0.20
N SER A 492 18.69 -2.92 0.20
CA SER A 492 18.23 -1.94 -0.78
C SER A 492 17.96 -0.63 -0.05
N TRP A 493 18.17 0.48 -0.72
CA TRP A 493 17.96 1.81 -0.18
C TRP A 493 17.48 2.76 -1.29
N ASN A 494 16.85 3.86 -0.87
CA ASN A 494 16.39 4.92 -1.76
C ASN A 494 16.43 6.25 -1.01
N ASP A 495 17.06 7.25 -1.62
CA ASP A 495 17.23 8.62 -1.10
C ASP A 495 16.86 9.68 -2.15
N LEU A 496 16.29 9.27 -3.30
CA LEU A 496 15.99 10.11 -4.47
C LEU A 496 17.21 10.80 -5.10
N SER A 497 18.43 10.43 -4.73
CA SER A 497 19.65 11.03 -5.29
C SER A 497 20.02 10.54 -6.69
N GLY A 498 19.25 9.60 -7.23
CA GLY A 498 19.55 8.90 -8.49
C GLY A 498 20.68 7.87 -8.39
N SER A 499 21.11 7.56 -7.16
CA SER A 499 22.19 6.61 -6.87
C SER A 499 21.69 5.26 -6.35
N THR A 500 20.40 5.01 -6.42
CA THR A 500 19.76 3.78 -5.91
C THR A 500 20.35 2.53 -6.56
N PRO A 501 20.47 1.41 -5.81
CA PRO A 501 21.05 0.17 -6.35
C PRO A 501 20.18 -0.48 -7.43
N GLY A 502 18.97 0.04 -7.70
CA GLY A 502 17.97 -0.61 -8.54
C GLY A 502 17.38 -1.86 -7.86
N PRO A 503 16.73 -2.74 -8.61
CA PRO A 503 16.02 -3.89 -8.05
C PRO A 503 16.93 -5.00 -7.50
N THR A 504 18.25 -4.86 -7.59
CA THR A 504 19.18 -5.87 -7.09
C THR A 504 19.80 -5.40 -5.78
N PRO A 505 19.54 -6.08 -4.66
CA PRO A 505 20.14 -5.72 -3.37
C PRO A 505 21.67 -5.75 -3.40
N VAL A 506 22.28 -4.89 -2.59
CA VAL A 506 23.73 -4.83 -2.40
C VAL A 506 24.13 -5.72 -1.25
N SER A 507 25.02 -6.69 -1.51
CA SER A 507 25.56 -7.55 -0.46
C SER A 507 26.64 -6.85 0.35
N PHE A 508 26.67 -7.07 1.65
CA PHE A 508 27.69 -6.59 2.56
C PHE A 508 28.25 -7.71 3.46
N SER A 509 29.42 -7.45 4.06
CA SER A 509 30.09 -8.35 5.00
C SER A 509 30.47 -7.57 6.23
N GLY A 510 29.53 -7.47 7.18
CA GLY A 510 29.72 -6.81 8.46
C GLY A 510 30.26 -7.74 9.56
N SER A 511 30.46 -7.15 10.71
CA SER A 511 30.72 -7.85 11.97
C SER A 511 29.81 -7.30 13.06
N TYR A 512 29.58 -8.10 14.14
CA TYR A 512 28.76 -7.67 15.25
C TYR A 512 29.34 -8.04 16.61
N THR A 513 28.96 -7.25 17.61
CA THR A 513 29.06 -7.60 19.04
C THR A 513 27.65 -7.51 19.64
N VAL A 514 27.39 -8.20 20.72
CA VAL A 514 26.14 -8.12 21.48
C VAL A 514 26.46 -8.13 22.97
N ASP A 515 25.79 -7.26 23.72
CA ASP A 515 25.88 -7.24 25.19
C ASP A 515 24.81 -8.15 25.83
N ALA A 516 24.80 -8.19 27.14
CA ALA A 516 23.87 -9.04 27.91
C ALA A 516 22.44 -8.50 27.87
N GLU A 517 22.28 -7.20 27.67
CA GLU A 517 21.02 -6.48 27.59
C GLU A 517 20.31 -6.71 26.24
N GLY A 518 21.05 -7.14 25.20
CA GLY A 518 20.49 -7.44 23.89
C GLY A 518 20.68 -6.35 22.87
N ARG A 519 21.53 -5.35 23.15
CA ARG A 519 22.00 -4.38 22.17
C ARG A 519 23.12 -5.00 21.33
N ALA A 520 22.86 -5.25 20.07
CA ALA A 520 23.88 -5.69 19.11
C ALA A 520 24.37 -4.53 18.26
N THR A 521 25.68 -4.36 18.17
CA THR A 521 26.31 -3.33 17.31
C THR A 521 26.87 -4.01 16.07
N LEU A 522 26.30 -3.71 14.92
CA LEU A 522 26.76 -4.14 13.61
C LEU A 522 27.65 -3.05 12.99
N THR A 523 28.81 -3.43 12.52
CA THR A 523 29.78 -2.52 11.89
C THR A 523 30.12 -2.98 10.48
N ASN A 524 30.59 -2.05 9.63
CA ASN A 524 30.91 -2.28 8.23
C ASN A 524 29.70 -2.73 7.37
N VAL A 525 28.52 -2.25 7.66
CA VAL A 525 27.36 -2.41 6.79
C VAL A 525 27.50 -1.41 5.63
N GLN A 526 27.62 -1.88 4.41
CA GLN A 526 27.92 -1.04 3.25
C GLN A 526 26.76 -1.00 2.27
N ASN A 527 26.41 0.18 1.74
CA ASN A 527 25.36 0.35 0.75
C ASN A 527 25.84 0.20 -0.72
N GLY A 528 27.13 -0.02 -0.93
CA GLY A 528 27.70 -0.13 -2.27
C GLY A 528 27.94 1.19 -3.00
N ALA A 529 27.35 2.29 -2.56
CA ALA A 529 27.55 3.64 -3.10
C ALA A 529 28.72 4.37 -2.41
N GLY A 530 29.27 3.80 -1.35
CA GLY A 530 30.42 4.34 -0.61
C GLY A 530 30.17 4.62 0.87
N SER A 531 28.92 4.63 1.31
CA SER A 531 28.57 4.77 2.73
C SER A 531 28.79 3.45 3.49
N THR A 532 29.22 3.59 4.73
CA THR A 532 29.42 2.47 5.66
C THR A 532 28.72 2.80 6.97
N TYR A 533 27.77 1.96 7.35
CA TYR A 533 26.92 2.20 8.52
C TYR A 533 27.37 1.42 9.74
N THR A 534 27.13 2.01 10.92
CA THR A 534 27.08 1.36 12.20
C THR A 534 25.63 1.27 12.65
N MET A 535 25.12 0.07 12.78
CA MET A 535 23.72 -0.18 13.15
C MET A 535 23.67 -0.75 14.58
N HIS A 536 22.85 -0.14 15.43
CA HIS A 536 22.51 -0.68 16.73
C HIS A 536 21.17 -1.41 16.62
N VAL A 537 21.16 -2.66 17.04
CA VAL A 537 20.00 -3.54 16.96
C VAL A 537 19.60 -3.95 18.36
N TYR A 538 18.33 -3.75 18.71
CA TYR A 538 17.78 -4.03 20.05
C TYR A 538 16.88 -5.24 19.96
N LEU A 539 17.36 -6.35 20.53
CA LEU A 539 16.75 -7.66 20.41
C LEU A 539 15.67 -7.90 21.47
N THR A 540 14.61 -8.58 21.07
CA THR A 540 13.46 -8.93 21.90
C THR A 540 13.37 -10.42 22.18
N GLY A 541 12.33 -10.85 22.89
CA GLY A 541 12.13 -12.25 23.23
C GLY A 541 11.42 -13.07 22.16
N ASP A 542 10.73 -12.40 21.23
CA ASP A 542 9.90 -13.01 20.17
C ASP A 542 10.58 -13.02 18.79
N GLY A 543 11.85 -12.60 18.71
CA GLY A 543 12.59 -12.53 17.46
C GLY A 543 12.38 -11.25 16.67
N ASN A 544 11.59 -10.30 17.17
CA ASN A 544 11.48 -8.95 16.59
C ASN A 544 12.50 -8.01 17.25
N GLY A 545 12.45 -6.73 16.92
CA GLY A 545 13.30 -5.73 17.55
C GLY A 545 13.36 -4.42 16.76
N PHE A 546 14.34 -3.62 17.10
CA PHE A 546 14.52 -2.30 16.49
C PHE A 546 15.94 -2.14 15.99
N VAL A 547 16.11 -1.23 15.04
CA VAL A 547 17.40 -0.81 14.52
C VAL A 547 17.52 0.70 14.55
N LEU A 548 18.69 1.21 14.89
CA LEU A 548 19.06 2.61 14.85
C LEU A 548 20.46 2.73 14.25
N SER A 549 20.67 3.64 13.30
CA SER A 549 22.01 4.02 12.86
C SER A 549 22.52 5.17 13.71
N SER A 550 23.78 5.10 14.10
CA SER A 550 24.47 6.14 14.87
C SER A 550 25.53 6.91 14.04
N ASP A 551 25.53 6.75 12.72
CA ASP A 551 26.47 7.47 11.87
C ASP A 551 26.02 8.92 11.66
N GLN A 552 26.99 9.85 11.67
CA GLN A 552 26.74 11.29 11.65
C GLN A 552 26.07 11.81 10.36
N ASN A 553 26.21 11.09 9.24
CA ASN A 553 25.74 11.54 7.94
C ASN A 553 24.53 10.77 7.45
N ASP A 554 24.28 9.57 8.01
CA ASP A 554 23.23 8.67 7.57
C ASP A 554 22.50 8.14 8.80
N VAL A 555 21.50 8.85 9.26
CA VAL A 555 20.71 8.50 10.44
C VAL A 555 19.41 7.84 10.02
N PHE A 556 19.11 6.69 10.58
CA PHE A 556 17.85 5.99 10.33
C PHE A 556 17.44 5.12 11.52
N THR A 557 16.16 4.88 11.61
CA THR A 557 15.59 3.99 12.60
C THR A 557 14.49 3.11 11.98
N GLY A 558 14.24 1.94 12.57
CA GLY A 558 13.26 1.01 12.04
C GLY A 558 13.07 -0.24 12.86
N GLN A 559 12.37 -1.21 12.26
CA GLN A 559 12.05 -2.48 12.87
C GLN A 559 12.84 -3.62 12.24
N ILE A 560 13.14 -4.63 13.04
CA ILE A 560 13.69 -5.90 12.58
C ILE A 560 12.73 -7.04 12.93
N PHE A 561 12.76 -8.07 12.08
CA PHE A 561 11.92 -9.27 12.21
C PHE A 561 12.78 -10.50 11.99
N GLU A 562 12.76 -11.45 12.92
CA GLU A 562 13.51 -12.69 12.74
C GLU A 562 12.95 -13.47 11.55
N GLN A 563 13.82 -13.74 10.59
CA GLN A 563 13.46 -14.46 9.38
C GLN A 563 13.36 -15.96 9.67
N GLN A 564 12.32 -16.60 9.17
CA GLN A 564 12.15 -18.05 9.32
C GLN A 564 13.37 -18.82 8.80
N THR A 565 13.73 -19.88 9.52
CA THR A 565 14.74 -20.83 9.07
C THR A 565 14.13 -21.79 8.05
N GLY A 566 14.56 -21.72 6.79
CA GLY A 566 14.06 -22.60 5.73
C GLY A 566 14.18 -21.95 4.35
N GLY A 567 14.06 -22.76 3.31
CA GLY A 567 14.14 -22.24 1.94
C GLY A 567 12.86 -21.54 1.52
N PHE A 568 12.99 -20.33 1.02
CA PHE A 568 11.91 -19.64 0.31
C PHE A 568 11.81 -20.12 -1.12
N THR A 569 10.60 -20.22 -1.63
CA THR A 569 10.26 -20.59 -3.01
C THR A 569 9.36 -19.52 -3.62
N ALA A 570 9.11 -19.57 -4.92
CA ALA A 570 8.17 -18.66 -5.58
C ALA A 570 6.78 -18.67 -4.89
N SER A 571 6.32 -19.83 -4.42
CA SER A 571 5.04 -19.94 -3.71
C SER A 571 5.08 -19.47 -2.25
N SER A 572 6.22 -19.04 -1.72
CA SER A 572 6.29 -18.54 -0.34
C SER A 572 5.61 -17.18 -0.16
N PHE A 573 5.44 -16.43 -1.25
CA PHE A 573 4.69 -15.17 -1.27
C PHE A 573 3.41 -15.31 -2.11
N ALA A 574 2.55 -16.27 -1.78
CA ALA A 574 1.27 -16.47 -2.46
C ALA A 574 0.12 -16.35 -1.48
N GLY A 575 -0.93 -15.61 -1.83
CA GLY A 575 -2.11 -15.39 -0.98
C GLY A 575 -2.64 -13.97 -1.03
N GLU A 576 -3.45 -13.62 -0.06
CA GLU A 576 -3.97 -12.27 0.14
C GLU A 576 -3.22 -11.59 1.27
N TYR A 577 -2.70 -10.41 1.00
CA TYR A 577 -1.90 -9.63 1.95
C TYR A 577 -2.52 -8.24 2.15
N GLY A 578 -2.60 -7.80 3.41
CA GLY A 578 -2.73 -6.40 3.76
C GLY A 578 -1.39 -5.71 3.58
N MET A 579 -1.41 -4.50 3.06
CA MET A 579 -0.23 -3.66 2.85
C MET A 579 -0.38 -2.36 3.62
N SER A 580 0.69 -1.94 4.30
CA SER A 580 0.83 -0.58 4.81
C SER A 580 2.20 -0.04 4.42
N ALA A 581 2.24 1.16 3.87
CA ALA A 581 3.47 1.80 3.42
C ALA A 581 3.47 3.29 3.73
N THR A 582 4.66 3.86 3.89
CA THR A 582 4.88 5.29 3.92
C THR A 582 5.53 5.70 2.59
N GLN A 583 4.91 6.64 1.90
CA GLN A 583 5.37 7.18 0.64
C GLN A 583 5.82 8.63 0.80
N TYR A 584 6.83 9.03 0.05
CA TYR A 584 7.22 10.43 -0.10
C TYR A 584 7.26 10.73 -1.60
N ALA A 585 6.31 11.54 -2.07
CA ALA A 585 6.23 11.91 -3.47
C ALA A 585 7.02 13.18 -3.75
N THR A 586 7.75 13.20 -4.86
CA THR A 586 8.36 14.43 -5.39
C THR A 586 7.27 15.29 -6.03
N TYR A 587 6.58 16.09 -5.25
CA TYR A 587 5.66 17.10 -5.77
C TYR A 587 6.35 18.46 -5.82
N GLN A 588 6.91 18.77 -6.99
CA GLN A 588 7.59 20.03 -7.35
C GLN A 588 8.74 20.51 -6.40
N ALA A 589 9.86 20.78 -6.96
CA ALA A 589 11.19 21.07 -6.43
C ALA A 589 11.36 22.19 -5.36
N THR A 590 10.37 22.49 -4.55
CA THR A 590 10.42 23.57 -3.55
C THR A 590 9.70 23.28 -2.24
N GLU A 591 9.13 22.09 -2.03
CA GLU A 591 8.40 21.79 -0.79
C GLU A 591 8.98 20.53 -0.12
N GLU A 592 9.08 20.59 1.19
CA GLU A 592 9.46 19.50 2.08
C GLU A 592 8.61 18.25 1.80
N LEU A 593 9.28 17.10 1.66
CA LEU A 593 8.60 15.83 1.36
C LEU A 593 7.69 15.44 2.52
N GLN A 594 6.39 15.50 2.33
CA GLN A 594 5.44 15.06 3.33
C GLN A 594 5.17 13.55 3.20
N PRO A 595 5.16 12.79 4.30
CA PRO A 595 4.82 11.38 4.26
C PRO A 595 3.34 11.18 3.90
N ILE A 596 3.09 10.32 2.92
CA ILE A 596 1.74 9.92 2.51
C ILE A 596 1.55 8.47 2.92
N PRO A 597 0.63 8.14 3.83
CA PRO A 597 0.32 6.76 4.12
C PRO A 597 -0.37 6.09 2.93
N ALA A 598 0.04 4.88 2.60
CA ALA A 598 -0.65 4.03 1.65
C ALA A 598 -1.04 2.71 2.32
N MET A 599 -2.33 2.40 2.31
CA MET A 599 -2.85 1.18 2.90
C MET A 599 -3.76 0.48 1.94
N GLY A 600 -3.72 -0.84 1.93
CA GLY A 600 -4.55 -1.59 1.01
C GLY A 600 -4.40 -3.09 1.15
N SER A 601 -4.87 -3.79 0.13
CA SER A 601 -4.73 -5.24 0.03
C SER A 601 -4.25 -5.63 -1.36
N VAL A 602 -3.41 -6.65 -1.41
CA VAL A 602 -2.91 -7.23 -2.65
C VAL A 602 -3.12 -8.73 -2.65
N THR A 603 -3.50 -9.27 -3.79
CA THR A 603 -3.54 -10.71 -4.06
C THR A 603 -2.29 -11.08 -4.85
N VAL A 604 -1.56 -12.04 -4.34
CA VAL A 604 -0.34 -12.57 -4.98
C VAL A 604 -0.63 -13.96 -5.51
N THR A 605 -0.51 -14.11 -6.82
CA THR A 605 -0.65 -15.40 -7.51
C THR A 605 0.74 -15.92 -7.90
N ALA A 606 1.12 -17.05 -7.30
CA ALA A 606 2.41 -17.68 -7.60
C ALA A 606 2.47 -18.16 -9.06
N GLY A 607 3.55 -17.78 -9.75
CA GLY A 607 3.93 -18.32 -11.05
C GLY A 607 5.02 -19.37 -10.95
N SER A 608 5.48 -19.90 -12.08
CA SER A 608 6.62 -20.83 -12.11
C SER A 608 7.94 -20.12 -11.84
N ASP A 609 8.08 -18.90 -12.32
CA ASP A 609 9.31 -18.11 -12.27
C ASP A 609 9.08 -16.66 -11.78
N THR A 610 7.83 -16.22 -11.76
CA THR A 610 7.45 -14.83 -11.41
C THR A 610 6.05 -14.84 -10.81
N ASP A 611 5.89 -14.16 -9.69
CA ASP A 611 4.60 -13.98 -9.02
C ASP A 611 3.88 -12.74 -9.56
N THR A 612 2.58 -12.85 -9.80
CA THR A 612 1.74 -11.74 -10.23
C THR A 612 1.09 -11.10 -9.01
N VAL A 613 1.18 -9.79 -8.91
CA VAL A 613 0.59 -8.99 -7.84
C VAL A 613 -0.54 -8.15 -8.40
N SER A 614 -1.70 -8.15 -7.75
CA SER A 614 -2.84 -7.28 -8.08
C SER A 614 -3.60 -6.90 -6.82
N GLY A 615 -4.09 -5.66 -6.75
CA GLY A 615 -4.82 -5.18 -5.58
C GLY A 615 -5.17 -3.71 -5.65
N TYR A 616 -5.46 -3.14 -4.51
CA TYR A 616 -5.81 -1.72 -4.35
C TYR A 616 -5.19 -1.17 -3.08
N ALA A 617 -4.85 0.11 -3.11
CA ALA A 617 -4.47 0.86 -1.92
C ALA A 617 -5.17 2.23 -1.88
N ASP A 618 -5.34 2.73 -0.66
CA ASP A 618 -5.85 4.06 -0.32
C ASP A 618 -4.72 4.86 0.31
N ASN A 619 -4.60 6.12 -0.05
CA ASN A 619 -3.61 7.05 0.49
C ASN A 619 -4.23 8.07 1.47
N GLY A 620 -5.38 7.77 2.05
CA GLY A 620 -6.09 8.66 2.98
C GLY A 620 -6.79 9.85 2.32
N ASN A 621 -6.71 9.98 0.99
CA ASN A 621 -7.40 11.03 0.26
C ASN A 621 -8.71 10.45 -0.31
N ALA A 622 -9.85 10.86 0.22
CA ALA A 622 -11.19 10.32 -0.03
C ALA A 622 -11.66 10.24 -1.51
N ALA A 623 -10.80 10.51 -2.46
CA ALA A 623 -11.15 10.63 -3.86
C ALA A 623 -10.74 9.44 -4.76
N ALA A 624 -9.83 8.55 -4.38
CA ALA A 624 -9.51 7.42 -5.26
C ALA A 624 -8.62 6.33 -4.64
N ASP A 625 -9.19 5.16 -4.42
CA ASP A 625 -8.40 3.93 -4.40
C ASP A 625 -7.57 3.82 -5.68
N PHE A 626 -6.30 3.46 -5.58
CA PHE A 626 -5.48 3.21 -6.75
C PHE A 626 -5.20 1.71 -6.91
N ALA A 627 -5.32 1.24 -8.14
CA ALA A 627 -5.05 -0.15 -8.46
C ALA A 627 -3.56 -0.44 -8.43
N ILE A 628 -3.15 -1.47 -7.69
CA ILE A 628 -1.79 -2.01 -7.69
C ILE A 628 -1.77 -3.18 -8.65
N ALA A 629 -0.81 -3.20 -9.57
CA ALA A 629 -0.60 -4.32 -10.47
C ALA A 629 0.87 -4.46 -10.84
N GLY A 630 1.35 -5.71 -10.93
CA GLY A 630 2.73 -5.95 -11.36
C GLY A 630 3.18 -7.38 -11.15
N SER A 631 4.49 -7.54 -11.06
CA SER A 631 5.08 -8.86 -10.86
C SER A 631 6.38 -8.78 -10.08
N LEU A 632 6.62 -9.78 -9.23
CA LEU A 632 7.85 -9.97 -8.47
C LEU A 632 8.46 -11.32 -8.78
N THR A 633 9.77 -11.36 -8.97
CA THR A 633 10.54 -12.57 -9.27
C THR A 633 11.33 -12.97 -8.03
N PRO A 634 11.20 -14.22 -7.56
CA PRO A 634 11.94 -14.71 -6.41
C PRO A 634 13.45 -14.79 -6.68
N ALA A 635 14.22 -14.36 -5.71
CA ALA A 635 15.67 -14.54 -5.64
C ALA A 635 16.05 -15.40 -4.42
N ALA A 636 17.32 -15.47 -4.07
CA ALA A 636 17.78 -16.21 -2.89
C ALA A 636 17.29 -15.53 -1.59
N ASN A 637 17.29 -16.28 -0.49
CA ASN A 637 17.09 -15.79 0.88
C ASN A 637 15.72 -15.10 1.14
N GLY A 638 14.67 -15.39 0.36
CA GLY A 638 13.36 -14.75 0.54
C GLY A 638 13.26 -13.34 -0.03
N VAL A 639 14.18 -12.95 -0.89
CA VAL A 639 14.12 -11.69 -1.63
C VAL A 639 13.30 -11.90 -2.92
N PHE A 640 12.45 -10.93 -3.22
CA PHE A 640 11.68 -10.85 -4.45
C PHE A 640 11.88 -9.47 -5.06
N ALA A 641 12.12 -9.41 -6.35
CA ALA A 641 12.34 -8.14 -7.04
C ALA A 641 11.52 -8.05 -8.33
N GLY A 642 11.05 -6.85 -8.65
CA GLY A 642 10.26 -6.65 -9.87
C GLY A 642 9.65 -5.26 -9.95
N THR A 643 8.52 -5.15 -10.64
CA THR A 643 7.86 -3.87 -10.85
C THR A 643 6.41 -3.93 -10.39
N LEU A 644 5.98 -2.87 -9.69
CA LEU A 644 4.58 -2.63 -9.31
C LEU A 644 4.15 -1.26 -9.82
N ALA A 645 2.98 -1.20 -10.46
CA ALA A 645 2.32 0.05 -10.86
C ALA A 645 1.29 0.45 -9.81
N GLY A 646 0.90 1.71 -9.79
CA GLY A 646 -0.16 2.25 -8.94
C GLY A 646 0.34 3.09 -7.76
N PHE A 647 1.62 3.11 -7.47
CA PHE A 647 2.17 3.85 -6.34
C PHE A 647 2.47 5.32 -6.62
N THR A 648 2.66 5.72 -7.87
CA THR A 648 3.04 7.09 -8.21
C THR A 648 1.83 8.02 -8.23
N PRO A 649 1.76 9.04 -7.36
CA PRO A 649 0.71 10.07 -7.43
C PRO A 649 0.74 10.83 -8.76
N GLY A 650 -0.37 10.83 -9.49
CA GLY A 650 -0.51 11.58 -10.76
C GLY A 650 -0.12 10.83 -12.03
N ASP A 651 0.71 9.80 -11.98
CA ASP A 651 1.04 8.91 -13.11
C ASP A 651 0.77 7.45 -12.75
N ARG A 652 -0.49 7.09 -12.65
CA ARG A 652 -0.98 5.77 -12.18
C ARG A 652 -0.67 4.61 -13.13
N GLY A 653 -0.03 4.87 -14.25
CA GLY A 653 0.35 3.86 -15.25
C GLY A 653 1.84 3.49 -15.23
N SER A 654 2.67 4.23 -14.50
CA SER A 654 4.09 3.94 -14.39
C SER A 654 4.33 2.76 -13.44
N ALA A 655 5.21 1.85 -13.86
CA ALA A 655 5.64 0.73 -13.04
C ALA A 655 6.99 1.06 -12.42
N ASN A 656 7.04 1.06 -11.09
CA ASN A 656 8.23 1.35 -10.30
C ASN A 656 8.92 0.06 -9.86
N ASN A 657 10.24 0.12 -9.64
CA ASN A 657 11.02 -1.02 -9.17
C ASN A 657 10.82 -1.21 -7.67
N PHE A 658 10.54 -2.43 -7.28
CA PHE A 658 10.38 -2.82 -5.88
C PHE A 658 11.22 -4.04 -5.53
N THR A 659 11.69 -4.05 -4.28
CA THR A 659 12.28 -5.22 -3.65
C THR A 659 11.47 -5.57 -2.38
N LEU A 660 11.11 -6.83 -2.26
CA LEU A 660 10.43 -7.39 -1.10
C LEU A 660 11.37 -8.36 -0.37
N TYR A 661 11.50 -8.20 0.93
CA TYR A 661 12.21 -9.09 1.84
C TYR A 661 11.21 -9.85 2.68
N LEU A 662 11.05 -11.16 2.46
CA LEU A 662 10.15 -11.99 3.26
C LEU A 662 10.76 -12.31 4.62
N VAL A 663 10.00 -12.09 5.66
CA VAL A 663 10.25 -12.60 7.00
C VAL A 663 9.89 -14.08 7.08
N ASP A 664 8.68 -14.41 6.60
CA ASP A 664 8.13 -15.75 6.47
C ASP A 664 7.04 -15.77 5.38
N GLY A 665 6.26 -16.83 5.27
CA GLY A 665 5.14 -16.92 4.32
C GLY A 665 3.95 -16.02 4.65
N THR A 666 3.98 -15.27 5.74
CA THR A 666 2.86 -14.43 6.20
C THR A 666 3.19 -12.94 6.24
N GLN A 667 4.45 -12.56 6.18
CA GLN A 667 4.86 -11.14 6.26
C GLN A 667 6.17 -10.86 5.55
N GLY A 668 6.35 -9.59 5.16
CA GLY A 668 7.56 -9.09 4.53
C GLY A 668 7.66 -7.57 4.55
N VAL A 669 8.84 -7.06 4.20
CA VAL A 669 9.15 -5.63 4.06
C VAL A 669 9.36 -5.31 2.58
N LEU A 670 8.66 -4.31 2.09
CA LEU A 670 8.67 -3.86 0.68
C LEU A 670 9.32 -2.49 0.61
N ILE A 671 10.26 -2.31 -0.31
CA ILE A 671 10.92 -1.03 -0.58
C ILE A 671 10.93 -0.73 -2.08
N GLU A 672 10.66 0.50 -2.44
CA GLU A 672 10.88 1.03 -3.79
C GLU A 672 12.36 1.31 -4.03
N THR A 673 12.86 0.96 -5.20
CA THR A 673 14.29 0.99 -5.52
C THR A 673 14.58 1.71 -6.84
N ASP A 674 13.79 2.73 -7.15
CA ASP A 674 14.08 3.68 -8.22
C ASP A 674 14.00 5.13 -7.67
N ASP A 675 14.36 6.11 -8.50
CA ASP A 675 14.48 7.52 -8.15
C ASP A 675 13.21 8.35 -8.42
N VAL A 676 12.06 7.69 -8.55
CA VAL A 676 10.79 8.36 -8.86
C VAL A 676 10.10 8.85 -7.60
N GLN A 677 10.07 8.02 -6.57
CA GLN A 677 9.52 8.32 -5.25
C GLN A 677 10.14 7.40 -4.18
N LEU A 678 9.85 7.68 -2.93
CA LEU A 678 10.20 6.81 -1.80
C LEU A 678 8.96 6.05 -1.36
N THR A 679 9.06 4.73 -1.27
CA THR A 679 8.02 3.88 -0.68
C THR A 679 8.66 2.78 0.16
N LEU A 680 8.37 2.79 1.45
CA LEU A 680 8.74 1.70 2.36
C LEU A 680 7.47 1.18 3.03
N GLY A 681 7.25 -0.11 2.98
CA GLY A 681 6.03 -0.70 3.49
C GLY A 681 6.21 -2.10 4.06
N ARG A 682 5.13 -2.58 4.66
CA ARG A 682 5.00 -3.91 5.20
C ARG A 682 3.81 -4.62 4.56
N VAL A 683 3.98 -5.89 4.27
CA VAL A 683 2.91 -6.78 3.83
C VAL A 683 2.67 -7.85 4.88
N VAL A 684 1.38 -8.12 5.19
CA VAL A 684 0.97 -9.11 6.19
C VAL A 684 -0.19 -9.92 5.62
N ASN A 685 -0.09 -11.25 5.68
CA ASN A 685 -1.12 -12.16 5.17
C ASN A 685 -2.46 -11.94 5.89
N LEU A 686 -3.56 -11.93 5.13
CA LEU A 686 -4.91 -11.67 5.63
C LEU A 686 -5.70 -12.96 5.98
N GLN A 687 -5.13 -14.15 5.77
CA GLN A 687 -5.80 -15.45 6.03
C GLN A 687 -5.45 -16.03 7.40
#